data_b92421bba413155eb9586b0682851c3d
#
_entry.id   b92421bba413155eb9586b0682851c3d
#
_cell.length_a   1.000
_cell.length_b   1.000
_cell.length_c   1.000
_cell.angle_alpha   90.00
_cell.angle_beta   90.00
_cell.angle_gamma   90.00
#
_symmetry.space_group_name_H-M   'P 1'
#
loop_
_entity.id
_entity.type
_entity.pdbx_description
1 polymer ?
#
loop_
_entity_poly.entity_id
_entity_poly.type
_entity_poly.pdbx_seq_one_letter_code
_entity_poly.pdbx_strand_id
1 'polypeptide(L)'
;MGFIKERIGKFLEYLKEQIYTKTEEIPYWYGKNEDYRYSEEERNNLPLDQFFTLKREEIFGGHRAYFSFYTTWTVPESFSGKTVVFSLETGKEGAWDALNPQFSLYVNGVLRQGLDVNHRECILSENAKAGDEYKIFLTCFTGDQNYSLKMMGAFRILEPRVEKLYYDLSVPYDTMLLLEEDSEEYITILQKINEAINLVDFRVEDSPTFYESVERAIEYFQKEFYETYCNKEKFPVVLSVGHTHIDCAWLWTLAVTEDKAVRSFSTVLELMRHYPDYIFMSSQPQLYMYVKKNAPEIYEEIKQRVKEGRWEVEGGMFVEADCNLSSGEALTRQFLYGKKFFKEEFGKDNKILWLPDVFGYSAALPQIMQKCGVPYFMTTKISWNETNRMPHDSFLWEGIDGSRCLTHFIPSRDYKKPEVEGGSGQDFYTTYNADLNPSQVKGSWKRYSDKELNKEVLCSFGYGDGGGGPTKEMLEKDIRMKQGIPGLPRTKQGTALSFYDRLQKELCEKKDIPVWCGELYLEYHRGTYTTMARNKKWNRRGEFALENMEALQALTELLSLQNNSSYPRERLHELWLILLRNQFHDILPGSSIYEVYEDSKQEYHKLFFELEELKEEALQRLLGNDIVSEKNSLKELSSAWLQRDFQSDVDYVGRWENGILVNADSEGAKQTCDASLLLWNPKQNRRGELISLPLPGYENPIVSLGGIEYLLQKGEQGDYLLDLPSLPGFGFSKFTLKEGTSQEVEKIKKNQGEE
;
A
#
# COMPACT_ATOMS: atom_id res chain seq x y z
N MET A 1 19.71 26.32 38.91
CA MET A 1 19.14 25.90 37.64
C MET A 1 17.66 25.45 37.71
N GLY A 2 17.12 25.22 38.89
CA GLY A 2 15.85 24.54 39.10
C GLY A 2 14.60 25.07 38.39
N PHE A 3 14.52 26.37 38.09
CA PHE A 3 13.29 26.92 37.46
C PHE A 3 13.47 27.38 35.99
N ILE A 4 14.67 27.27 35.40
CA ILE A 4 14.90 27.76 34.05
C ILE A 4 14.23 26.81 33.01
N LYS A 5 14.31 25.52 33.25
CA LYS A 5 13.69 24.48 32.40
C LYS A 5 12.17 24.64 32.34
N GLU A 6 11.54 24.78 33.54
CA GLU A 6 10.09 24.97 33.63
C GLU A 6 9.66 26.30 33.03
N ARG A 7 10.45 27.38 33.23
CA ARG A 7 10.21 28.68 32.61
C ARG A 7 10.21 28.57 31.09
N ILE A 8 11.19 27.85 30.49
CA ILE A 8 11.25 27.63 29.04
C ILE A 8 10.03 26.86 28.56
N GLY A 9 9.66 25.76 29.24
CA GLY A 9 8.48 24.99 28.90
C GLY A 9 7.20 25.84 28.86
N LYS A 10 6.99 26.65 29.88
CA LYS A 10 5.83 27.58 29.96
C LYS A 10 5.86 28.66 28.87
N PHE A 11 7.05 29.15 28.55
CA PHE A 11 7.19 30.11 27.46
C PHE A 11 6.86 29.49 26.09
N LEU A 12 7.29 28.25 25.83
CA LEU A 12 6.97 27.56 24.59
C LEU A 12 5.46 27.27 24.47
N GLU A 13 4.78 26.89 25.56
CA GLU A 13 3.33 26.79 25.60
C GLU A 13 2.67 28.12 25.21
N TYR A 14 3.10 29.21 25.80
CA TYR A 14 2.63 30.55 25.48
C TYR A 14 2.87 30.94 24.00
N LEU A 15 4.10 30.73 23.48
CA LEU A 15 4.40 31.01 22.08
C LEU A 15 3.50 30.23 21.12
N LYS A 16 3.23 28.97 21.43
CA LYS A 16 2.36 28.13 20.64
C LYS A 16 0.95 28.70 20.52
N GLU A 17 0.42 29.27 21.59
CA GLU A 17 -0.88 29.95 21.61
C GLU A 17 -0.88 31.22 20.75
N GLN A 18 0.27 31.91 20.64
CA GLN A 18 0.42 33.16 19.89
C GLN A 18 0.69 32.95 18.38
N ILE A 19 0.83 31.70 17.92
CA ILE A 19 1.00 31.39 16.48
C ILE A 19 -0.20 31.89 15.66
N TYR A 20 -1.41 31.82 16.24
CA TYR A 20 -2.65 32.29 15.62
C TYR A 20 -3.18 33.52 16.33
N THR A 21 -3.11 34.67 15.68
CA THR A 21 -3.44 35.96 16.29
C THR A 21 -4.93 36.32 16.24
N LYS A 22 -5.64 35.77 15.27
CA LYS A 22 -7.08 36.02 15.12
C LYS A 22 -7.75 34.77 14.53
N THR A 23 -8.93 34.47 15.08
CA THR A 23 -9.76 33.36 14.61
C THR A 23 -11.16 33.86 14.29
N GLU A 24 -11.66 33.52 13.10
CA GLU A 24 -13.05 33.69 12.70
C GLU A 24 -13.68 32.32 12.51
N GLU A 25 -14.59 31.97 13.41
CA GLU A 25 -15.25 30.67 13.43
C GLU A 25 -16.34 30.58 12.36
N ILE A 26 -16.47 29.42 11.74
CA ILE A 26 -17.56 29.12 10.79
C ILE A 26 -18.80 28.75 11.61
N PRO A 27 -19.89 29.56 11.56
CA PRO A 27 -21.04 29.35 12.43
C PRO A 27 -21.92 28.18 12.00
N TYR A 28 -21.96 27.89 10.71
CA TYR A 28 -22.72 26.76 10.12
C TYR A 28 -22.14 26.31 8.80
N TRP A 29 -22.48 25.10 8.42
CA TRP A 29 -22.18 24.47 7.13
C TRP A 29 -23.45 24.10 6.40
N TYR A 30 -23.43 24.18 5.08
CA TYR A 30 -24.38 23.47 4.25
C TYR A 30 -23.90 22.05 4.08
N GLY A 31 -24.69 21.05 4.51
CA GLY A 31 -24.32 19.64 4.53
C GLY A 31 -25.29 18.77 3.72
N LYS A 32 -24.79 17.68 3.17
CA LYS A 32 -25.61 16.68 2.48
C LYS A 32 -25.04 15.29 2.77
N ASN A 33 -25.90 14.35 3.13
CA ASN A 33 -25.49 12.94 3.33
C ASN A 33 -25.55 12.24 1.98
N GLU A 34 -24.40 12.02 1.38
CA GLU A 34 -24.26 11.42 0.05
C GLU A 34 -22.84 10.97 -0.23
N ASP A 35 -22.71 9.96 -1.08
CA ASP A 35 -21.45 9.54 -1.71
C ASP A 35 -21.46 9.97 -3.19
N TYR A 36 -21.32 11.28 -3.42
CA TYR A 36 -21.32 11.85 -4.76
C TYR A 36 -20.05 12.66 -5.03
N ARG A 37 -19.44 12.43 -6.18
CA ARG A 37 -18.23 13.13 -6.63
C ARG A 37 -18.60 14.25 -7.58
N TYR A 38 -18.69 15.48 -7.05
CA TYR A 38 -18.95 16.67 -7.81
C TYR A 38 -17.79 17.05 -8.73
N SER A 39 -18.09 17.48 -9.97
CA SER A 39 -17.12 18.15 -10.84
C SER A 39 -16.73 19.52 -10.28
N GLU A 40 -15.66 20.14 -10.82
CA GLU A 40 -15.24 21.50 -10.42
C GLU A 40 -16.36 22.53 -10.63
N GLU A 41 -17.06 22.45 -11.75
CA GLU A 41 -18.18 23.35 -12.07
C GLU A 41 -19.35 23.19 -11.08
N GLU A 42 -19.71 21.95 -10.76
CA GLU A 42 -20.75 21.64 -9.78
C GLU A 42 -20.38 22.12 -8.38
N ARG A 43 -19.12 21.92 -7.93
CA ARG A 43 -18.65 22.40 -6.62
C ARG A 43 -18.73 23.92 -6.48
N ASN A 44 -18.58 24.65 -7.58
CA ASN A 44 -18.69 26.10 -7.59
C ASN A 44 -20.15 26.62 -7.70
N ASN A 45 -21.12 25.76 -8.07
CA ASN A 45 -22.51 26.12 -8.35
C ASN A 45 -23.50 25.14 -7.69
N LEU A 46 -23.31 24.83 -6.40
CA LEU A 46 -24.15 23.87 -5.68
C LEU A 46 -25.59 24.30 -5.50
N PRO A 47 -26.56 23.40 -5.64
CA PRO A 47 -27.97 23.67 -5.35
C PRO A 47 -28.23 23.63 -3.84
N LEU A 48 -27.88 24.70 -3.12
CA LEU A 48 -27.87 24.75 -1.64
C LEU A 48 -29.26 24.56 -1.01
N ASP A 49 -30.36 24.72 -1.77
CA ASP A 49 -31.70 24.37 -1.34
C ASP A 49 -31.93 22.89 -1.06
N GLN A 50 -31.03 22.01 -1.55
CA GLN A 50 -31.03 20.57 -1.31
C GLN A 50 -30.13 20.15 -0.13
N PHE A 51 -29.43 21.10 0.50
CA PHE A 51 -28.52 20.86 1.60
C PHE A 51 -29.21 21.24 2.93
N PHE A 52 -28.96 20.44 3.96
CA PHE A 52 -29.34 20.83 5.32
C PHE A 52 -28.32 21.82 5.90
N THR A 53 -28.73 22.56 6.94
CA THR A 53 -27.80 23.40 7.68
C THR A 53 -27.32 22.66 8.92
N LEU A 54 -25.99 22.58 9.12
CA LEU A 54 -25.35 22.02 10.30
C LEU A 54 -24.62 23.15 11.05
N LYS A 55 -25.07 23.46 12.28
CA LYS A 55 -24.41 24.45 13.12
C LYS A 55 -23.12 23.87 13.72
N ARG A 56 -22.18 24.74 14.08
CA ARG A 56 -20.87 24.39 14.61
C ARG A 56 -20.92 23.35 15.74
N GLU A 57 -21.86 23.47 16.69
CA GLU A 57 -21.99 22.59 17.87
C GLU A 57 -22.90 21.37 17.63
N GLU A 58 -23.55 21.30 16.49
CA GLU A 58 -24.40 20.17 16.16
C GLU A 58 -23.58 18.95 15.74
N ILE A 59 -24.10 17.77 16.06
CA ILE A 59 -23.42 16.49 15.84
C ILE A 59 -23.89 15.91 14.51
N PHE A 60 -22.93 15.42 13.72
CA PHE A 60 -23.15 14.56 12.57
C PHE A 60 -22.31 13.29 12.71
N GLY A 61 -22.43 12.36 11.79
CA GLY A 61 -21.60 11.16 11.74
C GLY A 61 -22.39 9.92 11.38
N GLY A 62 -21.98 8.79 11.90
CA GLY A 62 -22.52 7.49 11.60
C GLY A 62 -21.42 6.49 11.30
N HIS A 63 -21.80 5.24 11.03
CA HIS A 63 -20.91 4.18 10.61
C HIS A 63 -20.74 4.23 9.08
N ARG A 64 -19.52 4.44 8.60
CA ARG A 64 -19.18 4.48 7.16
C ARG A 64 -20.06 5.40 6.33
N ALA A 65 -20.41 6.57 6.90
CA ALA A 65 -21.25 7.53 6.21
C ALA A 65 -20.42 8.51 5.39
N TYR A 66 -20.98 8.93 4.26
CA TYR A 66 -20.40 9.94 3.38
C TYR A 66 -21.21 11.22 3.46
N PHE A 67 -20.50 12.33 3.49
CA PHE A 67 -21.10 13.67 3.53
C PHE A 67 -20.35 14.62 2.59
N SER A 68 -21.08 15.58 2.06
CA SER A 68 -20.54 16.79 1.44
C SER A 68 -20.86 17.99 2.32
N PHE A 69 -19.89 18.89 2.52
CA PHE A 69 -20.07 20.14 3.27
C PHE A 69 -19.60 21.33 2.44
N TYR A 70 -20.28 22.45 2.59
CA TYR A 70 -19.97 23.66 1.87
C TYR A 70 -20.14 24.90 2.76
N THR A 71 -19.26 25.88 2.60
CA THR A 71 -19.37 27.24 3.14
C THR A 71 -18.64 28.23 2.26
N THR A 72 -18.93 29.51 2.42
CA THR A 72 -18.21 30.61 1.78
C THR A 72 -17.68 31.58 2.82
N TRP A 73 -16.57 32.21 2.51
CA TRP A 73 -15.97 33.21 3.35
C TRP A 73 -15.39 34.34 2.50
N THR A 74 -15.69 35.59 2.88
CA THR A 74 -15.12 36.79 2.25
C THR A 74 -14.08 37.37 3.21
N VAL A 75 -12.87 37.58 2.73
CA VAL A 75 -11.75 38.09 3.52
C VAL A 75 -12.10 39.49 4.08
N PRO A 76 -12.20 39.64 5.42
CA PRO A 76 -12.45 40.95 6.00
C PRO A 76 -11.20 41.82 6.01
N GLU A 77 -11.36 43.14 6.14
CA GLU A 77 -10.26 44.11 6.17
C GLU A 77 -9.18 43.75 7.23
N SER A 78 -9.60 43.21 8.36
CA SER A 78 -8.69 42.81 9.44
C SER A 78 -7.77 41.62 9.13
N PHE A 79 -8.02 40.88 8.03
CA PHE A 79 -7.18 39.78 7.52
C PHE A 79 -6.34 40.23 6.30
N SER A 80 -6.54 41.45 5.81
CA SER A 80 -5.81 41.96 4.64
C SER A 80 -4.30 42.04 4.89
N GLY A 81 -3.49 41.54 3.95
CA GLY A 81 -2.03 41.53 4.05
C GLY A 81 -1.47 40.46 4.99
N LYS A 82 -2.29 39.53 5.49
CA LYS A 82 -1.90 38.48 6.44
C LYS A 82 -1.87 37.10 5.79
N THR A 83 -1.11 36.20 6.40
CA THR A 83 -1.20 34.76 6.07
C THR A 83 -2.46 34.18 6.70
N VAL A 84 -3.32 33.61 5.86
CA VAL A 84 -4.62 33.05 6.28
C VAL A 84 -4.64 31.56 6.07
N VAL A 85 -5.04 30.83 7.12
CA VAL A 85 -5.24 29.40 7.08
C VAL A 85 -6.70 29.05 7.33
N PHE A 86 -7.19 28.03 6.64
CA PHE A 86 -8.42 27.32 6.98
C PHE A 86 -8.06 26.17 7.92
N SER A 87 -8.82 25.97 8.99
CA SER A 87 -8.64 24.85 9.93
C SER A 87 -9.97 24.15 10.20
N LEU A 88 -9.89 22.84 10.46
CA LEU A 88 -11.04 21.99 10.80
C LEU A 88 -10.69 21.08 11.99
N GLU A 89 -11.56 21.07 12.99
CA GLU A 89 -11.52 20.17 14.12
C GLU A 89 -12.85 19.42 14.21
N THR A 90 -12.81 18.14 14.60
CA THR A 90 -13.98 17.25 14.62
C THR A 90 -14.34 16.75 16.01
N GLY A 91 -13.49 17.06 17.03
CA GLY A 91 -13.59 16.53 18.38
C GLY A 91 -12.98 15.13 18.51
N LYS A 92 -12.15 14.70 17.55
CA LYS A 92 -11.44 13.41 17.55
C LYS A 92 -9.91 13.57 17.48
N GLU A 93 -9.41 14.77 17.69
CA GLU A 93 -8.00 15.08 17.70
C GLU A 93 -7.27 14.23 18.76
N GLY A 94 -6.15 13.63 18.36
CA GLY A 94 -5.35 12.70 19.19
C GLY A 94 -5.88 11.27 19.27
N ALA A 95 -6.98 10.93 18.57
CA ALA A 95 -7.39 9.55 18.40
C ALA A 95 -6.57 8.86 17.27
N TRP A 96 -6.65 7.51 17.20
CA TRP A 96 -5.90 6.77 16.18
C TRP A 96 -6.38 7.13 14.77
N ASP A 97 -5.44 7.55 13.93
CA ASP A 97 -5.69 8.16 12.63
C ASP A 97 -6.25 7.20 11.57
N ALA A 98 -5.91 5.91 11.61
CA ALA A 98 -6.36 4.93 10.63
C ALA A 98 -7.88 4.79 10.52
N LEU A 99 -8.62 5.01 11.61
CA LEU A 99 -10.07 4.82 11.73
C LEU A 99 -10.88 6.12 11.79
N ASN A 100 -10.23 7.27 11.80
CA ASN A 100 -10.86 8.56 12.03
C ASN A 100 -11.50 9.18 10.79
N PRO A 101 -12.35 10.21 10.96
CA PRO A 101 -12.95 10.91 9.85
C PRO A 101 -11.88 11.52 8.94
N GLN A 102 -12.13 11.45 7.64
CA GLN A 102 -11.24 11.90 6.58
C GLN A 102 -11.99 12.80 5.63
N PHE A 103 -11.33 13.89 5.22
CA PHE A 103 -11.92 14.87 4.32
C PHE A 103 -10.99 15.14 3.14
N SER A 104 -11.56 15.42 1.98
CA SER A 104 -10.85 16.08 0.89
C SER A 104 -11.32 17.54 0.84
N LEU A 105 -10.35 18.46 0.91
CA LEU A 105 -10.60 19.91 0.88
C LEU A 105 -10.46 20.44 -0.53
N TYR A 106 -11.53 21.09 -1.00
CA TYR A 106 -11.56 21.84 -2.25
C TYR A 106 -11.72 23.33 -1.93
N VAL A 107 -10.89 24.15 -2.53
CA VAL A 107 -10.94 25.61 -2.42
C VAL A 107 -11.25 26.17 -3.81
N ASN A 108 -12.34 26.94 -3.94
CA ASN A 108 -12.81 27.48 -5.21
C ASN A 108 -12.95 26.39 -6.30
N GLY A 109 -13.47 25.22 -5.88
CA GLY A 109 -13.70 24.05 -6.74
C GLY A 109 -12.48 23.15 -6.98
N VAL A 110 -11.26 23.58 -6.67
CA VAL A 110 -10.00 22.84 -6.92
C VAL A 110 -9.59 22.06 -5.68
N LEU A 111 -9.20 20.79 -5.85
CA LEU A 111 -8.64 19.96 -4.77
C LEU A 111 -7.31 20.55 -4.29
N ARG A 112 -7.21 20.79 -2.98
CA ARG A 112 -6.00 21.31 -2.34
C ARG A 112 -5.25 20.23 -1.57
N GLN A 113 -5.91 19.63 -0.58
CA GLN A 113 -5.32 18.60 0.27
C GLN A 113 -6.38 17.76 0.97
N GLY A 114 -5.92 16.70 1.66
CA GLY A 114 -6.70 16.00 2.67
C GLY A 114 -6.71 16.71 4.02
N LEU A 115 -7.77 16.47 4.80
CA LEU A 115 -7.81 16.84 6.20
C LEU A 115 -8.20 15.61 7.03
N ASP A 116 -7.58 15.48 8.18
CA ASP A 116 -7.82 14.43 9.17
C ASP A 116 -7.35 14.88 10.56
N VAL A 117 -7.27 13.97 11.52
CA VAL A 117 -6.84 14.28 12.90
C VAL A 117 -5.40 14.82 13.00
N ASN A 118 -4.56 14.54 12.01
CA ASN A 118 -3.14 14.99 11.94
C ASN A 118 -2.96 16.17 11.00
N HIS A 119 -3.76 16.27 9.95
CA HIS A 119 -3.70 17.31 8.91
C HIS A 119 -4.95 18.20 9.04
N ARG A 120 -4.90 19.18 9.93
CA ARG A 120 -6.08 19.98 10.33
C ARG A 120 -6.16 21.34 9.68
N GLU A 121 -5.14 21.79 8.96
CA GLU A 121 -5.08 23.13 8.40
C GLU A 121 -4.51 23.16 6.98
N CYS A 122 -4.95 24.18 6.23
CA CYS A 122 -4.49 24.47 4.87
C CYS A 122 -4.25 25.98 4.75
N ILE A 123 -3.09 26.40 4.23
CA ILE A 123 -2.81 27.80 3.92
C ILE A 123 -3.63 28.20 2.69
N LEU A 124 -4.54 29.14 2.86
CA LEU A 124 -5.34 29.68 1.77
C LEU A 124 -4.58 30.75 0.98
N SER A 125 -3.88 31.63 1.71
CA SER A 125 -3.08 32.71 1.13
C SER A 125 -2.01 33.17 2.10
N GLU A 126 -0.80 33.45 1.61
CA GLU A 126 0.28 34.08 2.38
C GLU A 126 0.12 35.61 2.46
N ASN A 127 -0.72 36.20 1.60
CA ASN A 127 -0.98 37.64 1.54
C ASN A 127 -2.43 37.87 1.09
N ALA A 128 -3.39 37.61 1.99
CA ALA A 128 -4.82 37.72 1.70
C ALA A 128 -5.25 39.17 1.39
N LYS A 129 -6.21 39.34 0.52
CA LYS A 129 -6.74 40.66 0.14
C LYS A 129 -8.17 40.78 0.64
N ALA A 130 -8.50 41.91 1.27
CA ALA A 130 -9.87 42.20 1.68
C ALA A 130 -10.83 42.14 0.48
N GLY A 131 -11.96 41.47 0.65
CA GLY A 131 -12.94 41.25 -0.39
C GLY A 131 -12.76 40.02 -1.26
N ASP A 132 -11.61 39.33 -1.20
CA ASP A 132 -11.45 38.03 -1.86
C ASP A 132 -12.43 37.03 -1.27
N GLU A 133 -13.07 36.22 -2.12
CA GLU A 133 -14.02 35.19 -1.71
C GLU A 133 -13.40 33.79 -1.81
N TYR A 134 -13.54 33.00 -0.75
CA TYR A 134 -13.18 31.59 -0.71
C TYR A 134 -14.43 30.73 -0.59
N LYS A 135 -14.60 29.79 -1.53
CA LYS A 135 -15.60 28.73 -1.48
C LYS A 135 -14.91 27.47 -0.96
N ILE A 136 -15.33 27.01 0.20
CA ILE A 136 -14.78 25.79 0.84
C ILE A 136 -15.78 24.66 0.65
N PHE A 137 -15.36 23.63 -0.05
CA PHE A 137 -16.12 22.39 -0.21
C PHE A 137 -15.32 21.22 0.37
N LEU A 138 -15.98 20.38 1.14
CA LEU A 138 -15.38 19.19 1.76
C LEU A 138 -16.18 17.96 1.39
N THR A 139 -15.54 16.90 0.93
CA THR A 139 -16.08 15.54 1.02
C THR A 139 -15.62 14.91 2.30
N CYS A 140 -16.46 14.10 2.95
CA CYS A 140 -16.18 13.48 4.23
C CYS A 140 -16.55 12.00 4.20
N PHE A 141 -15.63 11.15 4.66
CA PHE A 141 -15.91 9.78 5.09
C PHE A 141 -15.76 9.72 6.61
N THR A 142 -16.81 9.27 7.32
CA THR A 142 -16.84 9.33 8.79
C THR A 142 -15.97 8.28 9.48
N GLY A 143 -15.49 7.27 8.74
CA GLY A 143 -14.69 6.17 9.30
C GLY A 143 -15.54 4.94 9.63
N ASP A 144 -14.85 3.90 10.11
CA ASP A 144 -15.45 2.58 10.35
C ASP A 144 -16.20 2.45 11.68
N GLN A 145 -16.04 3.41 12.59
CA GLN A 145 -16.78 3.44 13.85
C GLN A 145 -18.01 4.34 13.75
N ASN A 146 -18.98 4.13 14.64
CA ASN A 146 -20.16 5.00 14.72
C ASN A 146 -19.80 6.28 15.49
N TYR A 147 -19.12 7.21 14.82
CA TYR A 147 -18.66 8.45 15.42
C TYR A 147 -19.77 9.50 15.55
N SER A 148 -19.68 10.27 16.63
CA SER A 148 -20.34 11.57 16.79
C SER A 148 -19.31 12.66 16.58
N LEU A 149 -19.44 13.41 15.52
CA LEU A 149 -18.48 14.39 15.02
C LEU A 149 -19.08 15.79 15.02
N LYS A 150 -18.22 16.81 15.10
CA LYS A 150 -18.59 18.22 14.92
C LYS A 150 -17.86 18.81 13.70
N MET A 151 -18.38 19.89 13.13
CA MET A 151 -17.73 20.64 12.05
C MET A 151 -17.20 21.99 12.59
N MET A 152 -16.13 21.94 13.38
CA MET A 152 -15.53 23.12 13.99
C MET A 152 -14.50 23.78 13.06
N GLY A 153 -14.97 24.27 11.91
CA GLY A 153 -14.14 25.00 10.94
C GLY A 153 -13.87 26.43 11.38
N ALA A 154 -12.71 26.97 10.99
CA ALA A 154 -12.36 28.36 11.24
C ALA A 154 -11.35 28.88 10.21
N PHE A 155 -11.34 30.22 10.01
CA PHE A 155 -10.30 30.96 9.32
C PHE A 155 -9.42 31.66 10.36
N ARG A 156 -8.12 31.50 10.25
CA ARG A 156 -7.15 31.99 11.26
C ARG A 156 -6.05 32.80 10.59
N ILE A 157 -5.59 33.85 11.26
CA ILE A 157 -4.35 34.53 10.87
C ILE A 157 -3.18 33.79 11.50
N LEU A 158 -2.32 33.22 10.65
CA LEU A 158 -1.04 32.63 11.06
C LEU A 158 0.01 33.74 11.11
N GLU A 159 0.78 33.80 12.21
CA GLU A 159 1.93 34.71 12.34
C GLU A 159 3.24 33.95 12.14
N PRO A 160 3.86 34.00 10.95
CA PRO A 160 5.00 33.15 10.61
C PRO A 160 6.25 33.41 11.47
N ARG A 161 6.42 34.63 12.00
CA ARG A 161 7.57 34.96 12.86
C ARG A 161 7.47 34.25 14.21
N VAL A 162 6.27 34.23 14.78
CA VAL A 162 6.01 33.54 16.05
C VAL A 162 6.14 32.03 15.87
N GLU A 163 5.58 31.48 14.81
CA GLU A 163 5.75 30.07 14.45
C GLU A 163 7.22 29.68 14.25
N LYS A 164 7.98 30.52 13.54
CA LYS A 164 9.41 30.29 13.35
C LYS A 164 10.16 30.26 14.68
N LEU A 165 9.94 31.25 15.56
CA LEU A 165 10.59 31.28 16.87
C LEU A 165 10.20 30.07 17.73
N TYR A 166 8.91 29.67 17.68
CA TYR A 166 8.45 28.48 18.38
C TYR A 166 9.25 27.23 17.99
N TYR A 167 9.38 26.93 16.70
CA TYR A 167 10.17 25.77 16.25
C TYR A 167 11.67 25.95 16.46
N ASP A 168 12.19 27.15 16.28
CA ASP A 168 13.62 27.43 16.52
C ASP A 168 14.04 27.13 17.95
N LEU A 169 13.16 27.31 18.93
CA LEU A 169 13.42 27.06 20.35
C LEU A 169 12.94 25.66 20.81
N SER A 170 11.76 25.20 20.36
CA SER A 170 11.16 23.95 20.85
C SER A 170 11.94 22.72 20.43
N VAL A 171 12.47 22.66 19.20
CA VAL A 171 13.23 21.50 18.72
C VAL A 171 14.55 21.30 19.47
N PRO A 172 15.38 22.34 19.72
CA PRO A 172 16.51 22.22 20.64
C PRO A 172 16.10 21.92 22.08
N TYR A 173 14.99 22.48 22.59
CA TYR A 173 14.48 22.15 23.91
C TYR A 173 14.11 20.68 24.05
N ASP A 174 13.37 20.12 23.09
CA ASP A 174 13.02 18.69 23.06
C ASP A 174 14.28 17.82 22.97
N THR A 175 15.29 18.27 22.19
CA THR A 175 16.60 17.59 22.13
C THR A 175 17.29 17.60 23.49
N MET A 176 17.32 18.73 24.18
CA MET A 176 17.91 18.89 25.49
C MET A 176 17.30 17.93 26.52
N LEU A 177 15.98 17.73 26.49
CA LEU A 177 15.28 16.81 27.40
C LEU A 177 15.73 15.34 27.26
N LEU A 178 16.38 14.98 26.15
CA LEU A 178 16.92 13.64 25.90
C LEU A 178 18.38 13.48 26.37
N LEU A 179 19.01 14.56 26.89
CA LEU A 179 20.40 14.56 27.29
C LEU A 179 20.52 14.44 28.83
N GLU A 180 21.73 14.13 29.28
CA GLU A 180 22.06 14.19 30.72
C GLU A 180 22.17 15.63 31.15
N GLU A 181 21.60 15.97 32.34
CA GLU A 181 21.44 17.35 32.79
C GLU A 181 22.79 18.05 33.11
N ASP A 182 23.86 17.29 33.29
CA ASP A 182 25.23 17.77 33.53
C ASP A 182 26.11 17.83 32.29
N SER A 183 25.56 17.43 31.12
CA SER A 183 26.29 17.47 29.85
C SER A 183 26.49 18.92 29.37
N GLU A 184 27.59 19.16 28.65
CA GLU A 184 27.88 20.47 28.06
C GLU A 184 26.79 20.89 27.07
N GLU A 185 26.30 19.92 26.28
CA GLU A 185 25.23 20.16 25.29
C GLU A 185 23.92 20.57 25.95
N TYR A 186 23.52 19.90 27.05
CA TYR A 186 22.32 20.25 27.80
C TYR A 186 22.43 21.70 28.35
N ILE A 187 23.54 22.02 29.01
CA ILE A 187 23.77 23.33 29.63
C ILE A 187 23.79 24.44 28.58
N THR A 188 24.44 24.18 27.43
CA THR A 188 24.53 25.14 26.31
C THR A 188 23.16 25.44 25.75
N ILE A 189 22.38 24.39 25.41
CA ILE A 189 21.02 24.57 24.87
C ILE A 189 20.13 25.32 25.85
N LEU A 190 20.13 24.91 27.13
CA LEU A 190 19.35 25.56 28.20
C LEU A 190 19.65 27.07 28.30
N GLN A 191 20.93 27.42 28.30
CA GLN A 191 21.37 28.81 28.41
C GLN A 191 20.96 29.63 27.19
N LYS A 192 21.22 29.12 25.97
CA LYS A 192 20.94 29.86 24.74
C LYS A 192 19.44 30.07 24.52
N ILE A 193 18.60 29.09 24.83
CA ILE A 193 17.15 29.28 24.80
C ILE A 193 16.71 30.33 25.82
N ASN A 194 17.23 30.27 27.06
CA ASN A 194 16.88 31.24 28.09
C ASN A 194 17.31 32.66 27.73
N GLU A 195 18.48 32.84 27.10
CA GLU A 195 18.96 34.15 26.63
C GLU A 195 18.04 34.69 25.50
N ALA A 196 17.62 33.86 24.55
CA ALA A 196 16.67 34.22 23.48
C ALA A 196 15.31 34.65 24.05
N ILE A 197 14.78 33.91 25.03
CA ILE A 197 13.51 34.24 25.70
C ILE A 197 13.55 35.58 26.38
N ASN A 198 14.70 35.98 26.98
CA ASN A 198 14.86 37.27 27.63
C ASN A 198 14.77 38.47 26.69
N LEU A 199 14.87 38.28 25.38
CA LEU A 199 14.73 39.32 24.37
C LEU A 199 13.27 39.58 23.97
N VAL A 200 12.34 38.65 24.26
CA VAL A 200 10.94 38.79 23.87
C VAL A 200 10.16 39.65 24.87
N ASP A 201 9.44 40.64 24.35
CA ASP A 201 8.63 41.57 25.15
C ASP A 201 7.15 41.15 25.12
N PHE A 202 6.68 40.52 26.19
CA PHE A 202 5.30 40.03 26.28
C PHE A 202 4.30 41.04 26.89
N ARG A 203 4.72 42.27 27.18
CA ARG A 203 3.86 43.22 27.89
C ARG A 203 2.60 43.58 27.12
N VAL A 204 2.67 43.60 25.81
CA VAL A 204 1.52 43.85 24.92
C VAL A 204 1.63 42.91 23.74
N GLU A 205 0.82 41.86 23.72
CA GLU A 205 0.69 40.90 22.65
C GLU A 205 0.17 41.57 21.37
N ASP A 206 0.47 40.95 20.22
CA ASP A 206 0.03 41.42 18.88
C ASP A 206 0.41 42.90 18.61
N SER A 207 1.46 43.40 19.23
CA SER A 207 1.97 44.78 19.07
C SER A 207 3.21 44.81 18.16
N PRO A 208 3.50 45.94 17.50
CA PRO A 208 4.78 46.10 16.78
C PRO A 208 6.00 45.78 17.62
N THR A 209 6.00 46.23 18.88
CA THR A 209 7.10 45.99 19.85
C THR A 209 7.28 44.50 20.16
N PHE A 210 6.17 43.77 20.29
CA PHE A 210 6.23 42.32 20.47
C PHE A 210 6.89 41.66 19.26
N TYR A 211 6.43 41.94 18.03
CA TYR A 211 6.97 41.34 16.81
C TYR A 211 8.44 41.71 16.56
N GLU A 212 8.85 42.96 16.78
CA GLU A 212 10.24 43.38 16.71
C GLU A 212 11.12 42.62 17.74
N SER A 213 10.56 42.32 18.93
CA SER A 213 11.26 41.54 19.93
C SER A 213 11.39 40.05 19.56
N VAL A 214 10.37 39.48 18.91
CA VAL A 214 10.40 38.13 18.34
C VAL A 214 11.47 38.02 17.25
N GLU A 215 11.56 39.01 16.36
CA GLU A 215 12.58 39.03 15.32
C GLU A 215 13.99 39.09 15.90
N ARG A 216 14.23 39.96 16.91
CA ARG A 216 15.52 40.00 17.62
C ARG A 216 15.87 38.67 18.28
N ALA A 217 14.88 37.97 18.85
CA ALA A 217 15.12 36.64 19.45
C ALA A 217 15.49 35.60 18.41
N ILE A 218 14.84 35.62 17.22
CA ILE A 218 15.16 34.76 16.09
C ILE A 218 16.60 35.02 15.60
N GLU A 219 16.97 36.29 15.34
CA GLU A 219 18.31 36.67 14.91
C GLU A 219 19.38 36.25 15.91
N TYR A 220 19.13 36.52 17.20
CA TYR A 220 20.01 36.11 18.27
C TYR A 220 20.23 34.61 18.30
N PHE A 221 19.15 33.83 18.30
CA PHE A 221 19.24 32.36 18.41
C PHE A 221 19.86 31.71 17.16
N GLN A 222 19.58 32.28 15.98
CA GLN A 222 20.20 31.85 14.74
C GLN A 222 21.74 32.03 14.82
N LYS A 223 22.20 33.20 15.25
CA LYS A 223 23.62 33.50 15.29
C LYS A 223 24.34 32.81 16.46
N GLU A 224 23.80 32.91 17.67
CA GLU A 224 24.49 32.52 18.90
C GLU A 224 24.29 31.02 19.22
N PHE A 225 23.34 30.31 18.56
CA PHE A 225 23.15 28.89 18.74
C PHE A 225 23.37 28.11 17.45
N TYR A 226 22.55 28.33 16.38
CA TYR A 226 22.64 27.53 15.19
C TYR A 226 23.96 27.69 14.44
N GLU A 227 24.47 28.90 14.27
CA GLU A 227 25.73 29.17 13.58
C GLU A 227 26.97 28.84 14.43
N THR A 228 26.85 28.92 15.76
CA THR A 228 27.99 28.79 16.68
C THR A 228 28.18 27.34 17.15
N TYR A 229 27.10 26.65 17.53
CA TYR A 229 27.17 25.33 18.17
C TYR A 229 26.70 24.18 17.31
N CYS A 230 25.88 24.41 16.25
CA CYS A 230 25.40 23.36 15.39
C CYS A 230 26.39 23.04 14.26
N ASN A 231 26.49 21.76 13.90
CA ASN A 231 27.43 21.30 12.85
C ASN A 231 26.70 20.61 11.71
N LYS A 232 26.57 21.27 10.57
CA LYS A 232 25.92 20.75 9.34
C LYS A 232 26.65 19.57 8.69
N GLU A 233 27.90 19.32 9.05
CA GLU A 233 28.68 18.17 8.57
C GLU A 233 28.77 17.03 9.58
N LYS A 234 27.98 17.12 10.67
CA LYS A 234 28.01 16.16 11.76
C LYS A 234 27.55 14.78 11.34
N PHE A 235 28.21 13.75 11.88
CA PHE A 235 27.77 12.36 11.88
C PHE A 235 27.39 11.92 13.29
N PRO A 236 26.51 10.91 13.45
CA PRO A 236 25.79 10.18 12.39
C PRO A 236 24.69 10.99 11.72
N VAL A 237 24.21 10.47 10.57
CA VAL A 237 23.12 11.07 9.78
C VAL A 237 21.90 10.16 9.80
N VAL A 238 20.73 10.76 10.00
CA VAL A 238 19.44 10.12 9.72
C VAL A 238 18.93 10.68 8.40
N LEU A 239 19.03 9.88 7.33
CA LEU A 239 18.44 10.25 6.03
C LEU A 239 16.94 10.09 6.13
N SER A 240 16.21 11.19 6.00
CA SER A 240 14.76 11.23 6.08
C SER A 240 14.13 11.30 4.68
N VAL A 241 13.15 10.44 4.42
CA VAL A 241 12.29 10.48 3.25
C VAL A 241 10.84 10.47 3.71
N GLY A 242 10.05 11.43 3.23
CA GLY A 242 8.62 11.44 3.49
C GLY A 242 7.97 10.22 2.89
N HIS A 243 7.06 9.59 3.61
CA HIS A 243 6.35 8.39 3.18
C HIS A 243 4.95 8.35 3.78
N THR A 244 4.06 7.65 3.11
CA THR A 244 2.80 7.18 3.68
C THR A 244 2.58 5.75 3.23
N HIS A 245 2.62 4.81 4.16
CA HIS A 245 2.14 3.47 3.91
C HIS A 245 0.62 3.51 3.83
N ILE A 246 0.04 3.06 2.72
CA ILE A 246 -1.41 3.00 2.55
C ILE A 246 -1.78 1.56 2.22
N ASP A 247 -2.51 0.93 3.13
CA ASP A 247 -3.06 -0.39 2.89
C ASP A 247 -4.08 -0.35 1.76
N CYS A 248 -3.92 -1.22 0.76
CA CYS A 248 -4.90 -1.34 -0.33
C CYS A 248 -6.28 -1.71 0.20
N ALA A 249 -6.33 -2.46 1.30
CA ALA A 249 -7.51 -2.72 2.11
C ALA A 249 -7.02 -3.30 3.45
N TRP A 250 -7.71 -3.00 4.55
CA TRP A 250 -7.44 -3.53 5.89
C TRP A 250 -8.64 -3.33 6.80
N LEU A 251 -8.68 -2.22 7.57
CA LEU A 251 -9.85 -1.80 8.36
C LEU A 251 -10.82 -0.96 7.52
N TRP A 252 -10.64 -0.95 6.22
CA TRP A 252 -11.45 -0.27 5.21
C TRP A 252 -11.36 -1.02 3.88
N THR A 253 -12.33 -0.76 2.98
CA THR A 253 -12.46 -1.42 1.67
C THR A 253 -11.57 -0.76 0.62
N LEU A 254 -11.43 -1.43 -0.55
CA LEU A 254 -10.75 -0.89 -1.73
C LEU A 254 -11.32 0.47 -2.18
N ALA A 255 -12.62 0.66 -2.08
CA ALA A 255 -13.27 1.93 -2.44
C ALA A 255 -12.80 3.09 -1.55
N VAL A 256 -12.66 2.86 -0.24
CA VAL A 256 -12.12 3.86 0.70
C VAL A 256 -10.64 4.15 0.41
N THR A 257 -9.87 3.17 -0.04
CA THR A 257 -8.46 3.37 -0.44
C THR A 257 -8.34 4.30 -1.65
N GLU A 258 -9.27 4.28 -2.59
CA GLU A 258 -9.29 5.27 -3.68
C GLU A 258 -9.28 6.71 -3.14
N ASP A 259 -10.11 7.00 -2.14
CA ASP A 259 -10.17 8.33 -1.51
C ASP A 259 -8.93 8.62 -0.64
N LYS A 260 -8.42 7.61 0.11
CA LYS A 260 -7.20 7.76 0.91
C LYS A 260 -5.97 8.10 0.05
N ALA A 261 -5.82 7.48 -1.11
CA ALA A 261 -4.72 7.75 -2.03
C ALA A 261 -4.79 9.20 -2.57
N VAL A 262 -5.97 9.63 -3.05
CA VAL A 262 -6.17 11.00 -3.53
C VAL A 262 -5.90 12.03 -2.43
N ARG A 263 -6.46 11.81 -1.24
CA ARG A 263 -6.29 12.66 -0.07
C ARG A 263 -4.82 12.78 0.35
N SER A 264 -4.14 11.67 0.53
CA SER A 264 -2.74 11.66 0.99
C SER A 264 -1.80 12.29 -0.03
N PHE A 265 -1.96 11.97 -1.31
CA PHE A 265 -1.09 12.50 -2.36
C PHE A 265 -1.32 14.00 -2.60
N SER A 266 -2.56 14.47 -2.51
CA SER A 266 -2.82 15.91 -2.57
C SER A 266 -2.22 16.67 -1.37
N THR A 267 -2.26 16.09 -0.16
CA THR A 267 -1.60 16.66 1.03
C THR A 267 -0.09 16.78 0.84
N VAL A 268 0.55 15.75 0.31
CA VAL A 268 1.99 15.76 0.01
C VAL A 268 2.33 16.87 -0.99
N LEU A 269 1.54 17.03 -2.06
CA LEU A 269 1.76 18.08 -3.05
C LEU A 269 1.56 19.48 -2.45
N GLU A 270 0.58 19.67 -1.58
CA GLU A 270 0.39 20.94 -0.88
C GLU A 270 1.60 21.27 0.00
N LEU A 271 2.12 20.31 0.77
CA LEU A 271 3.34 20.48 1.54
C LEU A 271 4.55 20.80 0.63
N MET A 272 4.66 20.19 -0.55
CA MET A 272 5.73 20.48 -1.49
C MET A 272 5.70 21.91 -2.04
N ARG A 273 4.54 22.58 -2.04
CA ARG A 273 4.44 24.00 -2.42
C ARG A 273 5.13 24.92 -1.42
N HIS A 274 5.07 24.58 -0.13
CA HIS A 274 5.63 25.39 0.97
C HIS A 274 7.04 24.96 1.37
N TYR A 275 7.43 23.70 1.12
CA TYR A 275 8.73 23.11 1.51
C TYR A 275 9.52 22.65 0.28
N PRO A 276 10.36 23.52 -0.33
CA PRO A 276 11.05 23.21 -1.56
C PRO A 276 12.06 22.06 -1.47
N ASP A 277 12.64 21.83 -0.29
CA ASP A 277 13.61 20.75 -0.04
C ASP A 277 12.92 19.40 0.28
N TYR A 278 11.60 19.38 0.42
CA TYR A 278 10.87 18.19 0.82
C TYR A 278 10.88 17.12 -0.26
N ILE A 279 11.30 15.91 0.15
CA ILE A 279 11.35 14.70 -0.71
C ILE A 279 10.37 13.67 -0.14
N PHE A 280 9.53 13.16 -1.00
CA PHE A 280 8.55 12.12 -0.68
C PHE A 280 8.74 10.88 -1.55
N MET A 281 8.42 9.70 -1.01
CA MET A 281 8.45 8.43 -1.70
C MET A 281 7.12 7.69 -1.52
N SER A 282 6.63 7.06 -2.57
CA SER A 282 5.52 6.13 -2.50
C SER A 282 5.72 4.93 -3.42
N SER A 283 5.35 3.76 -2.91
CA SER A 283 5.30 2.48 -3.59
C SER A 283 3.93 2.23 -4.24
N GLN A 284 3.68 1.00 -4.68
CA GLN A 284 2.37 0.46 -5.07
C GLN A 284 1.68 1.16 -6.25
N PRO A 285 1.92 0.73 -7.50
CA PRO A 285 1.19 1.19 -8.70
C PRO A 285 -0.31 1.30 -8.56
N GLN A 286 -0.94 0.40 -7.78
CA GLN A 286 -2.38 0.41 -7.54
C GLN A 286 -2.88 1.75 -6.98
N LEU A 287 -2.12 2.39 -6.08
CA LEU A 287 -2.48 3.69 -5.50
C LEU A 287 -2.43 4.79 -6.57
N TYR A 288 -1.38 4.78 -7.39
CA TYR A 288 -1.25 5.73 -8.50
C TYR A 288 -2.36 5.57 -9.55
N MET A 289 -2.79 4.33 -9.82
CA MET A 289 -3.93 4.07 -10.71
C MET A 289 -5.23 4.67 -10.15
N TYR A 290 -5.45 4.60 -8.85
CA TYR A 290 -6.59 5.23 -8.20
C TYR A 290 -6.55 6.76 -8.35
N VAL A 291 -5.39 7.37 -8.11
CA VAL A 291 -5.23 8.83 -8.28
C VAL A 291 -5.37 9.24 -9.74
N LYS A 292 -4.79 8.49 -10.69
CA LYS A 292 -4.94 8.76 -12.13
C LYS A 292 -6.40 8.73 -12.58
N LYS A 293 -7.20 7.81 -12.03
CA LYS A 293 -8.64 7.68 -12.31
C LYS A 293 -9.48 8.80 -11.70
N ASN A 294 -9.23 9.12 -10.43
CA ASN A 294 -10.13 9.94 -9.62
C ASN A 294 -9.72 11.42 -9.50
N ALA A 295 -8.42 11.74 -9.72
CA ALA A 295 -7.85 13.09 -9.66
C ALA A 295 -6.69 13.22 -10.66
N PRO A 296 -6.98 13.25 -11.97
CA PRO A 296 -5.95 13.26 -13.01
C PRO A 296 -5.05 14.51 -12.95
N GLU A 297 -5.55 15.64 -12.47
CA GLU A 297 -4.76 16.85 -12.24
C GLU A 297 -3.68 16.65 -11.16
N ILE A 298 -4.01 15.96 -10.06
CA ILE A 298 -3.06 15.56 -9.02
C ILE A 298 -2.01 14.60 -9.59
N TYR A 299 -2.46 13.66 -10.43
CA TYR A 299 -1.55 12.70 -11.06
C TYR A 299 -0.51 13.37 -11.97
N GLU A 300 -0.90 14.36 -12.75
CA GLU A 300 0.03 15.13 -13.60
C GLU A 300 0.98 16.00 -12.75
N GLU A 301 0.54 16.55 -11.64
CA GLU A 301 1.42 17.25 -10.70
C GLU A 301 2.45 16.29 -10.08
N ILE A 302 2.05 15.07 -9.71
CA ILE A 302 2.98 14.02 -9.25
C ILE A 302 4.06 13.75 -10.31
N LYS A 303 3.69 13.59 -11.58
CA LYS A 303 4.67 13.41 -12.68
C LYS A 303 5.68 14.54 -12.75
N GLN A 304 5.24 15.77 -12.49
CA GLN A 304 6.13 16.92 -12.45
C GLN A 304 7.10 16.82 -11.27
N ARG A 305 6.64 16.46 -10.06
CA ARG A 305 7.49 16.28 -8.88
C ARG A 305 8.51 15.14 -9.06
N VAL A 306 8.10 14.05 -9.76
CA VAL A 306 9.01 12.95 -10.13
C VAL A 306 10.14 13.44 -11.05
N LYS A 307 9.83 14.30 -12.04
CA LYS A 307 10.85 14.90 -12.94
C LYS A 307 11.81 15.83 -12.18
N GLU A 308 11.31 16.56 -11.18
CA GLU A 308 12.10 17.43 -10.31
C GLU A 308 12.97 16.64 -9.31
N GLY A 309 12.77 15.32 -9.16
CA GLY A 309 13.46 14.47 -8.18
C GLY A 309 12.96 14.65 -6.75
N ARG A 310 11.80 15.28 -6.56
CA ARG A 310 11.17 15.51 -5.25
C ARG A 310 10.16 14.44 -4.86
N TRP A 311 9.70 13.67 -5.83
CA TRP A 311 8.83 12.51 -5.63
C TRP A 311 9.54 11.26 -6.17
N GLU A 312 9.91 10.35 -5.27
CA GLU A 312 10.54 9.09 -5.60
C GLU A 312 9.48 8.03 -5.80
N VAL A 313 9.50 7.37 -6.95
CA VAL A 313 8.65 6.22 -7.27
C VAL A 313 9.49 4.96 -7.18
N GLU A 314 9.38 4.24 -6.06
CA GLU A 314 10.10 3.00 -5.78
C GLU A 314 9.13 1.96 -5.20
N GLY A 315 9.57 0.71 -4.98
CA GLY A 315 8.77 -0.34 -4.38
C GLY A 315 8.84 -1.68 -5.09
N GLY A 316 9.07 -1.66 -6.41
CA GLY A 316 9.30 -2.84 -7.23
C GLY A 316 8.07 -3.65 -7.59
N MET A 317 7.18 -3.94 -6.62
CA MET A 317 5.95 -4.73 -6.81
C MET A 317 4.74 -3.87 -7.20
N PHE A 318 3.71 -4.52 -7.75
CA PHE A 318 2.43 -3.89 -8.09
C PHE A 318 1.66 -3.41 -6.85
N VAL A 319 1.61 -4.24 -5.82
CA VAL A 319 1.20 -3.91 -4.45
C VAL A 319 2.24 -4.46 -3.49
N GLU A 320 2.22 -4.05 -2.24
CA GLU A 320 3.04 -4.64 -1.18
C GLU A 320 2.49 -6.02 -0.80
N ALA A 321 2.87 -7.04 -1.58
CA ALA A 321 2.25 -8.36 -1.55
C ALA A 321 2.77 -9.24 -0.40
N ASP A 322 1.92 -10.15 0.07
CA ASP A 322 2.33 -11.28 0.90
C ASP A 322 3.40 -12.11 0.19
N CYS A 323 4.54 -12.31 0.85
CA CYS A 323 5.70 -12.99 0.29
C CYS A 323 5.84 -14.46 0.70
N ASN A 324 4.90 -15.01 1.46
CA ASN A 324 4.91 -16.39 1.93
C ASN A 324 3.86 -17.26 1.22
N LEU A 325 2.67 -16.74 1.00
CA LEU A 325 1.53 -17.46 0.44
C LEU A 325 1.42 -17.33 -1.08
N SER A 326 1.95 -16.25 -1.65
CA SER A 326 2.02 -16.05 -3.10
C SER A 326 3.03 -17.00 -3.74
N SER A 327 2.74 -17.50 -4.95
CA SER A 327 3.66 -18.36 -5.70
C SER A 327 4.87 -17.59 -6.24
N GLY A 328 5.92 -18.29 -6.62
CA GLY A 328 7.10 -17.68 -7.26
C GLY A 328 6.75 -16.99 -8.58
N GLU A 329 5.82 -17.54 -9.37
CA GLU A 329 5.30 -16.88 -10.58
C GLU A 329 4.55 -15.60 -10.23
N ALA A 330 3.62 -15.64 -9.27
CA ALA A 330 2.88 -14.47 -8.87
C ALA A 330 3.79 -13.36 -8.32
N LEU A 331 4.78 -13.69 -7.50
CA LEU A 331 5.79 -12.73 -7.04
C LEU A 331 6.59 -12.13 -8.21
N THR A 332 6.97 -12.95 -9.20
CA THR A 332 7.60 -12.44 -10.43
C THR A 332 6.68 -11.47 -11.18
N ARG A 333 5.38 -11.77 -11.24
CA ARG A 333 4.36 -10.90 -11.86
C ARG A 333 4.16 -9.61 -11.06
N GLN A 334 4.24 -9.64 -9.74
CA GLN A 334 4.25 -8.42 -8.91
C GLN A 334 5.35 -7.46 -9.37
N PHE A 335 6.58 -7.95 -9.57
CA PHE A 335 7.69 -7.15 -10.10
C PHE A 335 7.48 -6.74 -11.56
N LEU A 336 7.02 -7.65 -12.41
CA LEU A 336 6.79 -7.37 -13.83
C LEU A 336 5.82 -6.21 -14.02
N TYR A 337 4.66 -6.29 -13.38
CA TYR A 337 3.61 -5.27 -13.52
C TYR A 337 3.95 -3.98 -12.75
N GLY A 338 4.59 -4.09 -11.58
CA GLY A 338 5.03 -2.94 -10.80
C GLY A 338 6.07 -2.11 -11.55
N LYS A 339 7.17 -2.74 -11.96
CA LYS A 339 8.24 -2.07 -12.72
C LYS A 339 7.78 -1.55 -14.07
N LYS A 340 6.92 -2.32 -14.78
CA LYS A 340 6.35 -1.88 -16.05
C LYS A 340 5.55 -0.58 -15.89
N PHE A 341 4.67 -0.50 -14.89
CA PHE A 341 3.88 0.70 -14.61
C PHE A 341 4.78 1.92 -14.36
N PHE A 342 5.74 1.82 -13.45
CA PHE A 342 6.62 2.93 -13.12
C PHE A 342 7.52 3.34 -14.29
N LYS A 343 7.93 2.40 -15.12
CA LYS A 343 8.70 2.68 -16.32
C LYS A 343 7.86 3.39 -17.40
N GLU A 344 6.64 2.94 -17.66
CA GLU A 344 5.76 3.51 -18.67
C GLU A 344 5.23 4.89 -18.25
N GLU A 345 4.82 5.06 -17.00
CA GLU A 345 4.20 6.29 -16.52
C GLU A 345 5.21 7.37 -16.10
N PHE A 346 6.35 6.98 -15.54
CA PHE A 346 7.31 7.90 -14.92
C PHE A 346 8.74 7.78 -15.50
N GLY A 347 9.00 6.81 -16.37
CA GLY A 347 10.34 6.57 -16.94
C GLY A 347 11.35 6.01 -15.92
N LYS A 348 10.90 5.45 -14.79
CA LYS A 348 11.76 4.97 -13.70
C LYS A 348 11.82 3.45 -13.69
N ASP A 349 13.02 2.90 -13.44
CA ASP A 349 13.29 1.48 -13.25
C ASP A 349 13.60 1.23 -11.78
N ASN A 350 12.64 0.66 -11.03
CA ASN A 350 12.74 0.45 -9.59
C ASN A 350 13.93 -0.46 -9.22
N LYS A 351 14.61 -0.11 -8.15
CA LYS A 351 15.77 -0.83 -7.60
C LYS A 351 15.56 -1.33 -6.17
N ILE A 352 14.56 -0.84 -5.48
CA ILE A 352 14.26 -1.19 -4.10
C ILE A 352 12.96 -1.99 -4.05
N LEU A 353 12.98 -3.15 -3.40
CA LEU A 353 11.78 -3.79 -2.89
C LEU A 353 11.45 -3.15 -1.54
N TRP A 354 10.36 -2.41 -1.49
CA TRP A 354 9.91 -1.66 -0.32
C TRP A 354 8.68 -2.32 0.29
N LEU A 355 8.87 -3.05 1.38
CA LEU A 355 7.82 -3.80 2.07
C LEU A 355 7.90 -3.53 3.59
N PRO A 356 7.42 -2.37 4.05
CA PRO A 356 7.55 -1.98 5.45
C PRO A 356 6.78 -2.87 6.40
N ASP A 357 5.59 -3.35 6.00
CA ASP A 357 4.62 -4.00 6.89
C ASP A 357 4.28 -5.46 6.55
N VAL A 358 4.92 -6.09 5.57
CA VAL A 358 4.63 -7.47 5.16
C VAL A 358 5.09 -8.51 6.21
N PHE A 359 4.33 -9.59 6.38
CA PHE A 359 4.39 -10.50 7.53
C PHE A 359 5.38 -11.66 7.33
N GLY A 360 6.61 -11.34 6.95
CA GLY A 360 7.69 -12.30 6.72
C GLY A 360 7.94 -12.55 5.22
N TYR A 361 9.13 -13.10 4.91
CA TYR A 361 9.66 -13.13 3.55
C TYR A 361 10.33 -14.46 3.25
N SER A 362 9.88 -15.11 2.19
CA SER A 362 10.41 -16.39 1.72
C SER A 362 11.88 -16.30 1.34
N ALA A 363 12.64 -17.33 1.64
CA ALA A 363 14.05 -17.48 1.22
C ALA A 363 14.25 -17.56 -0.32
N ALA A 364 13.17 -17.70 -1.10
CA ALA A 364 13.23 -17.64 -2.55
C ALA A 364 13.21 -16.19 -3.10
N LEU A 365 12.84 -15.21 -2.27
CA LEU A 365 12.64 -13.83 -2.71
C LEU A 365 13.93 -13.17 -3.23
N PRO A 366 15.13 -13.33 -2.62
CA PRO A 366 16.37 -12.76 -3.17
C PRO A 366 16.67 -13.22 -4.61
N GLN A 367 16.39 -14.48 -4.96
CA GLN A 367 16.52 -14.98 -6.33
C GLN A 367 15.61 -14.23 -7.30
N ILE A 368 14.34 -14.10 -6.95
CA ILE A 368 13.34 -13.42 -7.77
C ILE A 368 13.73 -11.95 -7.94
N MET A 369 14.10 -11.26 -6.86
CA MET A 369 14.55 -9.88 -6.87
C MET A 369 15.74 -9.65 -7.81
N GLN A 370 16.80 -10.47 -7.68
CA GLN A 370 17.98 -10.34 -8.52
C GLN A 370 17.66 -10.55 -10.00
N LYS A 371 16.85 -11.56 -10.33
CA LYS A 371 16.42 -11.81 -11.71
C LYS A 371 15.50 -10.73 -12.27
N CYS A 372 14.75 -10.02 -11.43
CA CYS A 372 13.94 -8.85 -11.77
C CYS A 372 14.72 -7.54 -11.77
N GLY A 373 16.03 -7.54 -11.43
CA GLY A 373 16.90 -6.36 -11.41
C GLY A 373 16.60 -5.42 -10.25
N VAL A 374 16.21 -5.96 -9.08
CA VAL A 374 15.92 -5.25 -7.83
C VAL A 374 16.93 -5.68 -6.77
N PRO A 375 18.08 -4.98 -6.64
CA PRO A 375 19.18 -5.41 -5.77
C PRO A 375 19.00 -5.05 -4.28
N TYR A 376 18.03 -4.18 -3.94
CA TYR A 376 17.87 -3.60 -2.60
C TYR A 376 16.56 -4.02 -1.96
N PHE A 377 16.60 -4.28 -0.65
CA PHE A 377 15.43 -4.67 0.13
C PHE A 377 15.27 -3.83 1.40
N MET A 378 14.05 -3.39 1.68
CA MET A 378 13.68 -2.65 2.89
C MET A 378 12.48 -3.26 3.59
N THR A 379 12.57 -3.36 4.92
CA THR A 379 11.42 -3.63 5.81
C THR A 379 11.66 -3.06 7.21
N THR A 380 10.61 -3.06 8.03
CA THR A 380 10.67 -2.84 9.48
C THR A 380 10.06 -4.00 10.27
N LYS A 381 9.16 -4.77 9.63
CA LYS A 381 8.26 -5.71 10.31
C LYS A 381 8.97 -6.82 11.11
N ILE A 382 10.14 -7.25 10.70
CA ILE A 382 10.91 -8.30 11.40
C ILE A 382 11.37 -7.84 12.81
N SER A 383 11.39 -6.54 13.07
CA SER A 383 11.67 -6.02 14.43
C SER A 383 10.58 -6.40 15.46
N TRP A 384 9.39 -6.85 15.00
CA TRP A 384 8.26 -7.23 15.85
C TRP A 384 8.39 -8.65 16.43
N ASN A 385 9.48 -9.35 16.17
CA ASN A 385 9.78 -10.63 16.79
C ASN A 385 10.11 -10.45 18.27
N GLU A 386 9.52 -11.28 19.13
CA GLU A 386 9.77 -11.26 20.57
C GLU A 386 10.96 -12.13 20.96
N THR A 387 11.09 -13.29 20.35
CA THR A 387 12.09 -14.32 20.69
C THR A 387 13.29 -14.29 19.75
N ASN A 388 13.05 -14.38 18.43
CA ASN A 388 14.10 -14.44 17.41
C ASN A 388 14.37 -13.05 16.84
N ARG A 389 15.23 -12.29 17.51
CA ARG A 389 15.60 -10.93 17.09
C ARG A 389 16.68 -10.99 16.03
N MET A 390 16.46 -10.23 14.96
CA MET A 390 17.46 -10.08 13.91
C MET A 390 18.70 -9.34 14.46
N PRO A 391 19.92 -9.91 14.35
CA PRO A 391 21.13 -9.30 14.92
C PRO A 391 21.65 -8.11 14.13
N HIS A 392 21.22 -7.94 12.88
CA HIS A 392 21.68 -6.93 11.94
C HIS A 392 20.52 -6.11 11.39
N ASP A 393 20.77 -4.83 11.13
CA ASP A 393 19.87 -3.93 10.42
C ASP A 393 20.36 -3.69 8.98
N SER A 394 21.69 -3.79 8.72
CA SER A 394 22.28 -3.68 7.37
C SER A 394 23.12 -4.92 7.05
N PHE A 395 22.72 -5.71 6.05
CA PHE A 395 23.35 -6.98 5.73
C PHE A 395 23.07 -7.42 4.29
N LEU A 396 23.77 -8.48 3.84
CA LEU A 396 23.43 -9.18 2.60
C LEU A 396 22.47 -10.32 2.92
N TRP A 397 21.26 -10.26 2.37
CA TRP A 397 20.30 -11.34 2.45
C TRP A 397 20.52 -12.34 1.32
N GLU A 398 20.85 -13.59 1.67
CA GLU A 398 21.12 -14.67 0.75
C GLU A 398 19.94 -15.62 0.64
N GLY A 399 19.48 -15.85 -0.57
CA GLY A 399 18.38 -16.76 -0.91
C GLY A 399 18.84 -18.21 -1.10
N ILE A 400 17.85 -19.08 -1.40
CA ILE A 400 18.05 -20.54 -1.55
C ILE A 400 19.01 -20.93 -2.69
N ASP A 401 19.23 -20.07 -3.67
CA ASP A 401 20.13 -20.30 -4.81
C ASP A 401 21.48 -19.58 -4.68
N GLY A 402 21.74 -18.93 -3.53
CA GLY A 402 22.94 -18.13 -3.29
C GLY A 402 22.86 -16.69 -3.84
N SER A 403 21.77 -16.29 -4.45
CA SER A 403 21.53 -14.88 -4.84
C SER A 403 21.50 -14.00 -3.60
N ARG A 404 22.11 -12.81 -3.67
CA ARG A 404 22.20 -11.87 -2.55
C ARG A 404 21.58 -10.52 -2.90
N CYS A 405 20.85 -9.92 -1.96
CA CYS A 405 20.40 -8.53 -2.06
C CYS A 405 20.85 -7.74 -0.82
N LEU A 406 21.17 -6.46 -1.03
CA LEU A 406 21.52 -5.56 0.06
C LEU A 406 20.26 -5.14 0.80
N THR A 407 20.23 -5.46 2.09
CA THR A 407 19.07 -5.26 2.96
C THR A 407 19.37 -4.20 4.01
N HIS A 408 18.39 -3.32 4.26
CA HIS A 408 18.41 -2.41 5.39
C HIS A 408 17.04 -2.41 6.09
N PHE A 409 17.03 -2.69 7.38
CA PHE A 409 15.86 -2.54 8.23
C PHE A 409 15.85 -1.15 8.82
N ILE A 410 14.76 -0.40 8.60
CA ILE A 410 14.64 0.96 9.17
C ILE A 410 14.59 0.86 10.70
N PRO A 411 15.53 1.51 11.41
CA PRO A 411 15.66 1.37 12.86
C PRO A 411 14.85 2.43 13.65
N SER A 412 13.90 3.12 13.03
CA SER A 412 13.17 4.24 13.63
C SER A 412 12.35 3.82 14.84
N ARG A 413 12.60 4.46 15.97
CA ARG A 413 11.87 4.30 17.24
C ARG A 413 12.16 5.46 18.18
N ASP A 414 11.34 5.63 19.22
CA ASP A 414 11.61 6.59 20.26
C ASP A 414 12.87 6.24 21.09
N TYR A 415 13.60 7.28 21.45
CA TYR A 415 14.72 7.15 22.35
C TYR A 415 14.22 6.86 23.77
N LYS A 416 14.80 5.83 24.41
CA LYS A 416 14.61 5.54 25.84
C LYS A 416 15.94 5.71 26.55
N LYS A 417 15.93 6.39 27.68
CA LYS A 417 17.11 6.46 28.54
C LYS A 417 17.46 5.06 29.07
N PRO A 418 18.74 4.74 29.31
CA PRO A 418 19.19 3.40 29.74
C PRO A 418 18.50 2.89 31.02
N GLU A 419 18.12 3.75 31.92
CA GLU A 419 17.41 3.43 33.17
C GLU A 419 16.01 2.87 32.96
N VAL A 420 15.43 3.10 31.79
CA VAL A 420 14.09 2.65 31.38
C VAL A 420 14.17 1.42 30.44
N GLU A 421 15.37 1.13 29.89
CA GLU A 421 15.62 -0.02 29.05
C GLU A 421 15.78 -1.29 29.90
N GLY A 422 14.73 -1.97 30.20
CA GLY A 422 14.83 -3.22 30.97
C GLY A 422 13.49 -3.92 31.15
N GLY A 423 12.51 -3.41 30.50
CA GLY A 423 11.18 -3.94 30.59
C GLY A 423 10.78 -4.83 29.45
N SER A 424 9.81 -5.30 29.08
CA SER A 424 9.16 -6.18 28.16
C SER A 424 9.74 -6.20 26.75
N GLY A 425 9.56 -7.28 26.01
CA GLY A 425 10.00 -7.49 24.62
C GLY A 425 9.58 -6.43 23.58
N GLN A 426 8.69 -5.52 23.95
CA GLN A 426 8.25 -4.37 23.13
C GLN A 426 9.34 -3.31 22.88
N ASP A 427 10.46 -3.33 23.58
CA ASP A 427 11.54 -2.35 23.46
C ASP A 427 12.37 -2.47 22.16
N PHE A 428 12.02 -3.38 21.25
CA PHE A 428 12.76 -3.59 20.00
C PHE A 428 11.98 -3.18 18.73
N TYR A 429 10.70 -2.91 18.84
CA TYR A 429 9.86 -2.52 17.71
C TYR A 429 10.36 -1.23 17.07
N THR A 430 10.43 -1.24 15.74
CA THR A 430 10.71 -0.07 14.92
C THR A 430 9.48 0.28 14.10
N THR A 431 9.42 1.51 13.64
CA THR A 431 8.30 2.02 12.86
C THR A 431 8.73 2.50 11.47
N TYR A 432 7.85 2.31 10.51
CA TYR A 432 7.90 2.95 9.19
C TYR A 432 7.06 4.25 9.14
N ASN A 433 6.37 4.58 10.23
CA ASN A 433 5.52 5.76 10.41
C ASN A 433 6.18 6.72 11.41
N ALA A 434 7.39 7.19 11.11
CA ALA A 434 8.11 8.05 12.05
C ALA A 434 7.51 9.46 12.11
N ASP A 435 7.46 10.04 13.33
CA ASP A 435 7.06 11.44 13.57
C ASP A 435 8.17 12.46 13.25
N LEU A 436 9.35 11.99 12.91
CA LEU A 436 10.54 12.80 12.63
C LEU A 436 10.77 13.88 13.71
N ASN A 437 10.74 13.47 14.98
CA ASN A 437 11.03 14.31 16.13
C ASN A 437 12.41 13.99 16.73
N PRO A 438 12.97 14.82 17.64
CA PRO A 438 14.27 14.58 18.25
C PRO A 438 14.41 13.21 18.94
N SER A 439 13.33 12.72 19.60
CA SER A 439 13.31 11.40 20.23
C SER A 439 13.56 10.27 19.22
N GLN A 440 12.83 10.29 18.12
CA GLN A 440 12.95 9.23 17.11
C GLN A 440 14.24 9.33 16.31
N VAL A 441 14.73 10.52 16.03
CA VAL A 441 16.03 10.71 15.37
C VAL A 441 17.17 10.16 16.24
N LYS A 442 17.17 10.45 17.56
CA LYS A 442 18.14 9.89 18.51
C LYS A 442 17.96 8.39 18.68
N GLY A 443 16.70 7.93 18.78
CA GLY A 443 16.33 6.52 18.94
C GLY A 443 16.73 5.67 17.75
N SER A 444 16.54 6.16 16.51
CA SER A 444 16.95 5.48 15.29
C SER A 444 18.44 5.12 15.31
N TRP A 445 19.29 6.09 15.59
CA TRP A 445 20.73 5.83 15.68
C TRP A 445 21.10 4.93 16.85
N LYS A 446 20.46 5.11 18.02
CA LYS A 446 20.73 4.26 19.17
C LYS A 446 20.38 2.81 18.88
N ARG A 447 19.23 2.56 18.23
CA ARG A 447 18.73 1.23 17.87
C ARG A 447 19.56 0.54 16.80
N TYR A 448 20.10 1.28 15.84
CA TYR A 448 20.86 0.75 14.73
C TYR A 448 22.02 -0.14 15.19
N SER A 449 22.07 -1.38 14.70
CA SER A 449 23.02 -2.41 15.17
C SER A 449 24.40 -2.27 14.53
N ASP A 450 24.47 -1.92 13.24
CA ASP A 450 25.66 -2.06 12.41
C ASP A 450 26.43 -0.74 12.25
N LYS A 451 26.67 -0.03 13.38
CA LYS A 451 27.35 1.28 13.43
C LYS A 451 28.77 1.29 12.90
N GLU A 452 29.40 0.12 12.87
CA GLU A 452 30.75 -0.06 12.32
C GLU A 452 30.74 -0.13 10.78
N LEU A 453 29.62 -0.57 10.20
CA LEU A 453 29.45 -0.68 8.76
C LEU A 453 29.06 0.64 8.12
N ASN A 454 28.17 1.39 8.76
CA ASN A 454 27.59 2.60 8.20
C ASN A 454 27.32 3.65 9.28
N LYS A 455 27.44 4.93 8.93
CA LYS A 455 27.15 6.07 9.79
C LYS A 455 25.89 6.84 9.36
N GLU A 456 25.13 6.30 8.44
CA GLU A 456 23.86 6.82 7.97
C GLU A 456 22.77 5.78 8.16
N VAL A 457 21.60 6.16 8.59
CA VAL A 457 20.43 5.30 8.70
C VAL A 457 19.25 5.91 7.94
N LEU A 458 18.40 5.07 7.36
CA LEU A 458 17.19 5.51 6.68
C LEU A 458 16.05 5.68 7.69
N CYS A 459 15.27 6.75 7.51
CA CYS A 459 14.05 7.03 8.26
C CYS A 459 12.93 7.39 7.28
N SER A 460 11.89 6.58 7.21
CA SER A 460 10.64 6.95 6.55
C SER A 460 9.74 7.64 7.56
N PHE A 461 9.25 8.85 7.22
CA PHE A 461 8.44 9.64 8.15
C PHE A 461 7.10 10.04 7.52
N GLY A 462 6.08 10.08 8.35
CA GLY A 462 4.71 10.40 7.98
C GLY A 462 3.74 9.36 8.51
N TYR A 463 2.52 9.77 8.81
CA TYR A 463 1.46 8.87 9.25
C TYR A 463 1.07 7.91 8.13
N GLY A 464 1.28 6.61 8.36
CA GLY A 464 0.91 5.51 7.47
C GLY A 464 -0.41 4.87 7.88
N ASP A 465 -0.63 3.65 7.37
CA ASP A 465 -1.86 2.88 7.58
C ASP A 465 -3.13 3.72 7.25
N GLY A 466 -3.01 4.60 6.23
CA GLY A 466 -4.07 5.52 5.84
C GLY A 466 -4.14 6.86 6.61
N GLY A 467 -3.13 7.18 7.41
CA GLY A 467 -3.08 8.39 8.24
C GLY A 467 -2.72 9.69 7.53
N GLY A 468 -2.56 9.70 6.21
CA GLY A 468 -2.40 10.91 5.39
C GLY A 468 -0.97 11.38 5.12
N GLY A 469 0.04 10.72 5.67
CA GLY A 469 1.47 10.98 5.42
C GLY A 469 2.12 12.05 6.29
N PRO A 470 3.20 12.68 5.81
CA PRO A 470 3.92 13.71 6.53
C PRO A 470 3.08 14.94 6.86
N THR A 471 3.43 15.59 7.97
CA THR A 471 2.78 16.83 8.41
C THR A 471 3.74 18.03 8.33
N LYS A 472 3.18 19.24 8.34
CA LYS A 472 3.91 20.50 8.46
C LYS A 472 4.86 20.47 9.67
N GLU A 473 4.40 19.99 10.83
CA GLU A 473 5.19 19.91 12.05
C GLU A 473 6.44 19.04 11.89
N MET A 474 6.34 17.89 11.22
CA MET A 474 7.49 17.02 10.92
C MET A 474 8.55 17.74 10.07
N LEU A 475 8.11 18.49 9.06
CA LEU A 475 8.99 19.24 8.17
C LEU A 475 9.64 20.43 8.90
N GLU A 476 8.90 21.15 9.74
CA GLU A 476 9.44 22.23 10.57
C GLU A 476 10.51 21.72 11.54
N LYS A 477 10.29 20.55 12.17
CA LYS A 477 11.28 19.91 13.04
C LYS A 477 12.53 19.49 12.24
N ASP A 478 12.36 18.90 11.06
CA ASP A 478 13.48 18.49 10.20
C ASP A 478 14.37 19.67 9.79
N ILE A 479 13.77 20.83 9.46
CA ILE A 479 14.50 22.06 9.13
C ILE A 479 15.48 22.46 10.22
N ARG A 480 15.14 22.25 11.51
CA ARG A 480 16.00 22.54 12.67
C ARG A 480 17.01 21.44 12.90
N MET A 481 16.61 20.19 12.86
CA MET A 481 17.50 19.05 13.11
C MET A 481 18.58 18.89 12.02
N LYS A 482 18.30 19.28 10.77
CA LYS A 482 19.32 19.29 9.71
C LYS A 482 20.48 20.25 9.95
N GLN A 483 20.34 21.21 10.89
CA GLN A 483 21.45 22.09 11.28
C GLN A 483 22.52 21.35 12.10
N GLY A 484 22.21 20.16 12.66
CA GLY A 484 23.17 19.37 13.44
C GLY A 484 23.25 19.79 14.92
N ILE A 485 22.11 19.85 15.58
CA ILE A 485 21.97 20.19 17.00
C ILE A 485 22.89 19.32 17.87
N PRO A 486 23.62 19.90 18.84
CA PRO A 486 24.45 19.15 19.79
C PRO A 486 23.67 18.03 20.50
N GLY A 487 24.27 16.85 20.67
CA GLY A 487 23.65 15.69 21.32
C GLY A 487 22.64 14.89 20.46
N LEU A 488 22.34 15.32 19.23
CA LEU A 488 21.40 14.66 18.30
C LEU A 488 22.10 14.26 17.00
N PRO A 489 21.81 13.10 16.38
CA PRO A 489 22.13 12.86 14.99
C PRO A 489 21.57 13.95 14.08
N ARG A 490 22.28 14.26 13.00
CA ARG A 490 21.79 15.22 12.03
C ARG A 490 20.80 14.58 11.09
N THR A 491 19.68 15.25 10.77
CA THR A 491 18.79 14.81 9.68
C THR A 491 19.27 15.34 8.31
N LYS A 492 18.86 14.65 7.25
CA LYS A 492 19.06 15.05 5.87
C LYS A 492 17.96 14.51 5.00
N GLN A 493 17.24 15.36 4.29
CA GLN A 493 16.29 14.93 3.28
C GLN A 493 17.02 14.25 2.11
N GLY A 494 16.47 13.15 1.63
CA GLY A 494 17.02 12.43 0.49
C GLY A 494 16.13 11.30 0.01
N THR A 495 16.46 10.72 -1.14
CA THR A 495 15.76 9.57 -1.70
C THR A 495 16.24 8.27 -1.05
N ALA A 496 15.36 7.29 -0.93
CA ALA A 496 15.73 5.95 -0.46
C ALA A 496 16.79 5.31 -1.36
N LEU A 497 16.68 5.48 -2.69
CA LEU A 497 17.68 4.97 -3.62
C LEU A 497 19.07 5.57 -3.36
N SER A 498 19.15 6.89 -3.10
CA SER A 498 20.42 7.52 -2.78
C SER A 498 21.07 7.02 -1.49
N PHE A 499 20.27 6.59 -0.52
CA PHE A 499 20.74 5.90 0.69
C PHE A 499 21.38 4.55 0.33
N TYR A 500 20.67 3.70 -0.43
CA TYR A 500 21.19 2.38 -0.80
C TYR A 500 22.45 2.45 -1.66
N ASP A 501 22.52 3.39 -2.59
CA ASP A 501 23.71 3.60 -3.43
C ASP A 501 24.94 3.97 -2.60
N ARG A 502 24.77 4.81 -1.57
CA ARG A 502 25.87 5.13 -0.63
C ARG A 502 26.23 3.94 0.25
N LEU A 503 25.21 3.28 0.83
CA LEU A 503 25.41 2.09 1.65
C LEU A 503 26.16 0.99 0.87
N GLN A 504 25.76 0.72 -0.38
CA GLN A 504 26.43 -0.25 -1.24
C GLN A 504 27.91 0.14 -1.47
N LYS A 505 28.17 1.41 -1.74
CA LYS A 505 29.53 1.91 -1.95
C LYS A 505 30.40 1.74 -0.70
N GLU A 506 29.89 2.10 0.47
CA GLU A 506 30.61 1.91 1.74
C GLU A 506 30.88 0.45 2.05
N LEU A 507 29.92 -0.44 1.77
CA LEU A 507 30.07 -1.87 1.99
C LEU A 507 31.06 -2.52 1.02
N CYS A 508 31.17 -2.06 -0.23
CA CYS A 508 32.16 -2.59 -1.17
C CYS A 508 33.62 -2.44 -0.68
N GLU A 509 33.87 -1.52 0.24
CA GLU A 509 35.18 -1.29 0.85
C GLU A 509 35.44 -2.17 2.09
N LYS A 510 34.41 -2.88 2.59
CA LYS A 510 34.46 -3.72 3.79
C LYS A 510 34.72 -5.19 3.43
N LYS A 511 35.49 -5.89 4.30
CA LYS A 511 35.78 -7.31 4.10
C LYS A 511 34.76 -8.23 4.74
N ASP A 512 34.17 -7.81 5.85
CA ASP A 512 33.28 -8.62 6.69
C ASP A 512 31.89 -8.00 6.75
N ILE A 513 31.11 -8.21 5.66
CA ILE A 513 29.70 -7.81 5.62
C ILE A 513 28.87 -8.95 6.19
N PRO A 514 27.96 -8.72 7.15
CA PRO A 514 27.05 -9.74 7.63
C PRO A 514 26.22 -10.35 6.50
N VAL A 515 26.04 -11.67 6.54
CA VAL A 515 25.19 -12.41 5.60
C VAL A 515 24.13 -13.17 6.38
N TRP A 516 22.88 -12.94 6.06
CA TRP A 516 21.76 -13.76 6.54
C TRP A 516 21.27 -14.67 5.42
N CYS A 517 21.35 -15.99 5.65
CA CYS A 517 20.91 -16.99 4.67
C CYS A 517 19.58 -17.61 5.12
N GLY A 518 18.60 -17.65 4.22
CA GLY A 518 17.29 -18.25 4.48
C GLY A 518 16.14 -17.25 4.52
N GLU A 519 15.03 -17.64 5.13
CA GLU A 519 13.85 -16.78 5.26
C GLU A 519 14.04 -15.65 6.29
N LEU A 520 13.26 -14.60 6.15
CA LEU A 520 13.07 -13.57 7.16
C LEU A 520 11.70 -13.83 7.82
N TYR A 521 11.72 -14.58 8.91
CA TYR A 521 10.52 -15.06 9.58
C TYR A 521 9.95 -14.02 10.55
N LEU A 522 8.63 -13.80 10.49
CA LEU A 522 7.88 -13.01 11.46
C LEU A 522 7.12 -13.92 12.44
N GLU A 523 7.40 -13.78 13.73
CA GLU A 523 6.73 -14.55 14.77
C GLU A 523 5.32 -14.05 15.07
N TYR A 524 5.07 -12.76 14.90
CA TYR A 524 3.94 -12.06 15.49
C TYR A 524 2.60 -12.42 14.83
N HIS A 525 2.49 -12.47 13.51
CA HIS A 525 1.24 -12.68 12.80
C HIS A 525 1.02 -14.12 12.27
N ARG A 526 1.37 -15.14 13.04
CA ARG A 526 1.32 -16.56 12.59
C ARG A 526 -0.06 -17.04 12.12
N GLY A 527 -1.15 -16.48 12.65
CA GLY A 527 -2.51 -16.79 12.21
C GLY A 527 -2.78 -16.52 10.73
N THR A 528 -1.99 -15.63 10.12
CA THR A 528 -2.11 -15.25 8.71
C THR A 528 -1.85 -16.38 7.73
N TYR A 529 -1.16 -17.45 8.12
CA TYR A 529 -0.96 -18.62 7.28
C TYR A 529 -2.23 -19.45 7.06
N THR A 530 -3.21 -19.35 7.92
CA THR A 530 -4.44 -20.21 7.90
C THR A 530 -5.75 -19.44 7.88
N THR A 531 -5.75 -18.18 8.35
CA THR A 531 -6.96 -17.34 8.40
C THR A 531 -7.51 -17.08 7.00
N MET A 532 -8.84 -17.07 6.84
CA MET A 532 -9.53 -16.88 5.56
C MET A 532 -9.08 -17.89 4.49
N ALA A 533 -9.04 -19.17 4.84
CA ALA A 533 -8.59 -20.28 3.98
C ALA A 533 -9.22 -20.29 2.58
N ARG A 534 -10.47 -19.84 2.45
CA ARG A 534 -11.18 -19.71 1.17
C ARG A 534 -10.42 -18.77 0.22
N ASN A 535 -9.96 -17.61 0.68
CA ASN A 535 -9.18 -16.67 -0.13
C ASN A 535 -7.84 -17.27 -0.57
N LYS A 536 -7.17 -17.99 0.33
CA LYS A 536 -5.92 -18.71 0.02
C LYS A 536 -6.13 -19.77 -1.05
N LYS A 537 -7.24 -20.52 -0.96
CA LYS A 537 -7.64 -21.49 -1.98
C LYS A 537 -7.90 -20.81 -3.33
N TRP A 538 -8.62 -19.69 -3.35
CA TRP A 538 -8.89 -18.94 -4.58
C TRP A 538 -7.63 -18.33 -5.16
N ASN A 539 -6.75 -17.80 -4.33
CA ASN A 539 -5.45 -17.29 -4.80
C ASN A 539 -4.68 -18.38 -5.53
N ARG A 540 -4.48 -19.54 -4.90
CA ARG A 540 -3.73 -20.65 -5.53
C ARG A 540 -4.36 -21.14 -6.83
N ARG A 541 -5.69 -21.25 -6.86
CA ARG A 541 -6.42 -21.59 -8.08
C ARG A 541 -6.28 -20.53 -9.17
N GLY A 542 -6.38 -19.26 -8.79
CA GLY A 542 -6.23 -18.15 -9.73
C GLY A 542 -4.84 -18.10 -10.35
N GLU A 543 -3.78 -18.32 -9.56
CA GLU A 543 -2.41 -18.41 -10.07
C GLU A 543 -2.27 -19.48 -11.15
N PHE A 544 -2.71 -20.72 -10.88
CA PHE A 544 -2.65 -21.78 -11.86
C PHE A 544 -3.56 -21.57 -13.06
N ALA A 545 -4.76 -21.05 -12.85
CA ALA A 545 -5.71 -20.82 -13.93
C ALA A 545 -5.21 -19.76 -14.92
N LEU A 546 -4.58 -18.70 -14.43
CA LEU A 546 -3.97 -17.66 -15.28
C LEU A 546 -2.77 -18.18 -16.06
N GLU A 547 -1.84 -18.91 -15.41
CA GLU A 547 -0.72 -19.54 -16.12
C GLU A 547 -1.22 -20.50 -17.24
N ASN A 548 -2.19 -21.36 -16.91
CA ASN A 548 -2.76 -22.30 -17.87
C ASN A 548 -3.46 -21.57 -19.01
N MET A 549 -4.16 -20.49 -18.72
CA MET A 549 -4.86 -19.69 -19.74
C MET A 549 -3.88 -19.00 -20.68
N GLU A 550 -2.80 -18.41 -20.18
CA GLU A 550 -1.76 -17.82 -21.03
C GLU A 550 -1.14 -18.88 -21.96
N ALA A 551 -0.85 -20.08 -21.44
CA ALA A 551 -0.34 -21.18 -22.23
C ALA A 551 -1.34 -21.64 -23.33
N LEU A 552 -2.62 -21.79 -22.98
CA LEU A 552 -3.68 -22.15 -23.89
C LEU A 552 -3.86 -21.11 -25.01
N GLN A 553 -3.91 -19.83 -24.66
CA GLN A 553 -4.07 -18.74 -25.63
C GLN A 553 -2.85 -18.61 -26.56
N ALA A 554 -1.63 -18.77 -26.03
CA ALA A 554 -0.42 -18.78 -26.86
C ALA A 554 -0.40 -19.95 -27.85
N LEU A 555 -0.80 -21.15 -27.40
CA LEU A 555 -0.92 -22.31 -28.28
C LEU A 555 -2.01 -22.11 -29.35
N THR A 556 -3.15 -21.52 -28.94
CA THR A 556 -4.25 -21.20 -29.86
C THR A 556 -3.80 -20.24 -30.95
N GLU A 557 -3.07 -19.18 -30.60
CA GLU A 557 -2.52 -18.24 -31.57
C GLU A 557 -1.52 -18.90 -32.53
N LEU A 558 -0.61 -19.72 -32.01
CA LEU A 558 0.37 -20.46 -32.84
C LEU A 558 -0.28 -21.43 -33.83
N LEU A 559 -1.36 -22.09 -33.44
CA LEU A 559 -2.05 -23.08 -34.28
C LEU A 559 -3.08 -22.47 -35.24
N SER A 560 -3.60 -21.27 -34.92
CA SER A 560 -4.64 -20.57 -35.70
C SER A 560 -4.09 -19.59 -36.73
N LEU A 561 -2.90 -19.80 -37.29
CA LEU A 561 -2.16 -18.92 -38.21
C LEU A 561 -2.94 -18.39 -39.44
N GLN A 562 -4.15 -18.85 -39.69
CA GLN A 562 -5.00 -18.40 -40.81
C GLN A 562 -6.13 -17.44 -40.41
N ASN A 563 -6.38 -17.23 -39.16
CA ASN A 563 -7.45 -16.35 -38.67
C ASN A 563 -6.86 -15.15 -37.91
N ASN A 564 -7.27 -13.93 -38.24
CA ASN A 564 -6.87 -12.65 -37.68
C ASN A 564 -7.24 -12.47 -36.17
N SER A 565 -7.12 -13.49 -35.32
CA SER A 565 -7.42 -13.41 -33.92
C SER A 565 -6.14 -13.11 -33.12
N SER A 566 -6.13 -12.03 -32.39
CA SER A 566 -5.00 -11.66 -31.54
C SER A 566 -5.08 -12.30 -30.14
N TYR A 567 -3.92 -12.61 -29.57
CA TYR A 567 -3.77 -13.00 -28.16
C TYR A 567 -4.48 -11.98 -27.25
N PRO A 568 -5.34 -12.38 -26.29
CA PRO A 568 -6.18 -11.48 -25.48
C PRO A 568 -5.39 -10.80 -24.36
N ARG A 569 -4.34 -10.07 -24.73
CA ARG A 569 -3.34 -9.49 -23.83
C ARG A 569 -3.96 -8.57 -22.77
N GLU A 570 -4.89 -7.71 -23.17
CA GLU A 570 -5.47 -6.72 -22.25
C GLU A 570 -6.39 -7.39 -21.20
N ARG A 571 -7.23 -8.36 -21.64
CA ARG A 571 -8.08 -9.13 -20.72
C ARG A 571 -7.24 -9.91 -19.70
N LEU A 572 -6.21 -10.62 -20.15
CA LEU A 572 -5.29 -11.35 -19.27
C LEU A 572 -4.54 -10.42 -18.33
N HIS A 573 -4.14 -9.23 -18.80
CA HIS A 573 -3.51 -8.21 -17.97
C HIS A 573 -4.44 -7.77 -16.83
N GLU A 574 -5.70 -7.44 -17.15
CA GLU A 574 -6.69 -7.05 -16.12
C GLU A 574 -6.93 -8.15 -15.09
N LEU A 575 -7.02 -9.40 -15.53
CA LEU A 575 -7.21 -10.56 -14.64
C LEU A 575 -6.00 -10.78 -13.73
N TRP A 576 -4.78 -10.61 -14.24
CA TRP A 576 -3.58 -10.62 -13.40
C TRP A 576 -3.63 -9.51 -12.37
N LEU A 577 -4.02 -8.28 -12.72
CA LEU A 577 -4.12 -7.17 -11.76
C LEU A 577 -5.12 -7.47 -10.63
N ILE A 578 -6.23 -8.14 -10.92
CA ILE A 578 -7.19 -8.60 -9.90
C ILE A 578 -6.51 -9.57 -8.94
N LEU A 579 -5.83 -10.61 -9.46
CA LEU A 579 -5.13 -11.58 -8.62
C LEU A 579 -4.05 -10.91 -7.77
N LEU A 580 -3.18 -10.11 -8.39
CA LEU A 580 -2.05 -9.45 -7.73
C LEU A 580 -2.50 -8.49 -6.63
N ARG A 581 -3.60 -7.75 -6.83
CA ARG A 581 -4.19 -6.90 -5.80
C ARG A 581 -4.71 -7.71 -4.60
N ASN A 582 -5.35 -8.85 -4.86
CA ASN A 582 -5.80 -9.76 -3.80
C ASN A 582 -4.66 -10.46 -3.04
N GLN A 583 -3.42 -10.36 -3.51
CA GLN A 583 -2.21 -10.79 -2.81
C GLN A 583 -1.65 -9.74 -1.85
N PHE A 584 -2.28 -8.56 -1.75
CA PHE A 584 -1.91 -7.54 -0.77
C PHE A 584 -1.83 -8.15 0.64
N HIS A 585 -0.86 -7.68 1.45
CA HIS A 585 -0.46 -8.34 2.71
C HIS A 585 -1.51 -8.34 3.82
N ASP A 586 -2.61 -7.61 3.68
CA ASP A 586 -3.77 -7.69 4.57
C ASP A 586 -4.97 -8.40 3.95
N ILE A 587 -5.00 -8.62 2.62
CA ILE A 587 -6.08 -9.36 1.98
C ILE A 587 -5.79 -10.87 2.02
N LEU A 588 -4.72 -11.33 1.38
CA LEU A 588 -4.38 -12.75 1.31
C LEU A 588 -4.15 -13.39 2.68
N PRO A 589 -3.44 -12.76 3.63
CA PRO A 589 -3.26 -13.28 4.99
C PRO A 589 -4.53 -13.41 5.82
N GLY A 590 -5.56 -12.64 5.54
CA GLY A 590 -6.81 -12.73 6.27
C GLY A 590 -6.97 -11.75 7.43
N SER A 591 -6.25 -10.63 7.42
CA SER A 591 -6.20 -9.62 8.49
C SER A 591 -7.11 -8.40 8.26
N SER A 592 -7.88 -8.39 7.18
CA SER A 592 -8.83 -7.32 6.86
C SER A 592 -10.22 -7.52 7.49
N ILE A 593 -11.07 -6.51 7.38
CA ILE A 593 -12.47 -6.55 7.80
C ILE A 593 -13.33 -7.42 6.85
N TYR A 594 -14.51 -7.81 7.31
CA TYR A 594 -15.42 -8.69 6.56
C TYR A 594 -15.76 -8.20 5.15
N GLU A 595 -15.99 -6.90 4.97
CA GLU A 595 -16.39 -6.30 3.71
C GLU A 595 -15.31 -6.41 2.64
N VAL A 596 -14.05 -6.39 3.02
CA VAL A 596 -12.92 -6.63 2.11
C VAL A 596 -13.00 -8.05 1.52
N TYR A 597 -13.46 -9.03 2.29
CA TYR A 597 -13.60 -10.41 1.80
C TYR A 597 -14.85 -10.61 0.95
N GLU A 598 -15.87 -9.78 1.08
CA GLU A 598 -16.99 -9.75 0.12
C GLU A 598 -16.54 -9.11 -1.21
N ASP A 599 -15.74 -8.03 -1.17
CA ASP A 599 -15.12 -7.45 -2.37
C ASP A 599 -14.20 -8.47 -3.06
N SER A 600 -13.30 -9.08 -2.31
CA SER A 600 -12.37 -10.12 -2.79
C SER A 600 -13.11 -11.30 -3.43
N LYS A 601 -14.22 -11.73 -2.84
CA LYS A 601 -15.07 -12.78 -3.39
C LYS A 601 -15.64 -12.38 -4.76
N GLN A 602 -16.15 -11.17 -4.89
CA GLN A 602 -16.68 -10.67 -6.17
C GLN A 602 -15.58 -10.60 -7.23
N GLU A 603 -14.38 -10.16 -6.86
CA GLU A 603 -13.22 -10.09 -7.74
C GLU A 603 -12.76 -11.49 -8.21
N TYR A 604 -12.68 -12.48 -7.33
CA TYR A 604 -12.38 -13.86 -7.72
C TYR A 604 -13.48 -14.48 -8.57
N HIS A 605 -14.77 -14.18 -8.31
CA HIS A 605 -15.86 -14.61 -9.17
C HIS A 605 -15.71 -14.04 -10.59
N LYS A 606 -15.42 -12.75 -10.70
CA LYS A 606 -15.15 -12.11 -12.00
C LYS A 606 -13.96 -12.77 -12.70
N LEU A 607 -12.86 -12.98 -11.99
CA LEU A 607 -11.64 -13.59 -12.51
C LEU A 607 -11.94 -14.98 -13.11
N PHE A 608 -12.58 -15.87 -12.36
CA PHE A 608 -12.87 -17.22 -12.83
C PHE A 608 -13.91 -17.24 -13.95
N PHE A 609 -14.90 -16.35 -13.90
CA PHE A 609 -15.89 -16.24 -14.98
C PHE A 609 -15.24 -15.82 -16.31
N GLU A 610 -14.41 -14.79 -16.30
CA GLU A 610 -13.69 -14.31 -17.48
C GLU A 610 -12.68 -15.34 -18.02
N LEU A 611 -12.03 -16.09 -17.13
CA LEU A 611 -11.14 -17.18 -17.54
C LEU A 611 -11.90 -18.31 -18.25
N GLU A 612 -13.11 -18.63 -17.81
CA GLU A 612 -13.93 -19.63 -18.46
C GLU A 612 -14.37 -19.17 -19.86
N GLU A 613 -14.77 -17.89 -20.02
CA GLU A 613 -15.06 -17.33 -21.35
C GLU A 613 -13.84 -17.38 -22.28
N LEU A 614 -12.66 -16.98 -21.78
CA LEU A 614 -11.41 -17.05 -22.56
C LEU A 614 -11.05 -18.48 -22.97
N LYS A 615 -11.31 -19.46 -22.11
CA LYS A 615 -11.10 -20.89 -22.39
C LYS A 615 -12.02 -21.36 -23.50
N GLU A 616 -13.31 -21.04 -23.41
CA GLU A 616 -14.29 -21.41 -24.47
C GLU A 616 -13.92 -20.79 -25.82
N GLU A 617 -13.56 -19.49 -25.83
CA GLU A 617 -13.11 -18.81 -27.06
C GLU A 617 -11.87 -19.47 -27.66
N ALA A 618 -10.89 -19.86 -26.82
CA ALA A 618 -9.69 -20.57 -27.31
C ALA A 618 -10.02 -21.94 -27.91
N LEU A 619 -10.87 -22.71 -27.25
CA LEU A 619 -11.28 -24.02 -27.71
C LEU A 619 -12.10 -23.96 -29.00
N GLN A 620 -13.02 -23.00 -29.14
CA GLN A 620 -13.75 -22.75 -30.37
C GLN A 620 -12.82 -22.46 -31.55
N ARG A 621 -11.76 -21.68 -31.32
CA ARG A 621 -10.75 -21.39 -32.34
C ARG A 621 -9.92 -22.61 -32.74
N LEU A 622 -9.54 -23.44 -31.75
CA LEU A 622 -8.75 -24.65 -32.00
C LEU A 622 -9.55 -25.75 -32.74
N LEU A 623 -10.83 -25.87 -32.44
CA LEU A 623 -11.65 -27.01 -32.85
C LEU A 623 -12.59 -26.68 -34.01
N GLY A 624 -12.71 -25.42 -34.43
CA GLY A 624 -13.59 -24.95 -35.52
C GLY A 624 -15.02 -24.64 -35.07
N ASN A 625 -15.84 -24.08 -35.99
CA ASN A 625 -17.20 -23.60 -35.70
C ASN A 625 -18.26 -24.70 -35.42
N ASP A 626 -17.87 -25.96 -35.33
CA ASP A 626 -18.79 -27.09 -35.10
C ASP A 626 -19.12 -27.31 -33.62
N ILE A 627 -18.71 -26.34 -32.73
CA ILE A 627 -18.98 -26.40 -31.30
C ILE A 627 -20.18 -25.53 -30.97
N VAL A 628 -21.29 -26.16 -30.60
CA VAL A 628 -22.47 -25.46 -30.08
C VAL A 628 -22.35 -25.40 -28.55
N SER A 629 -22.04 -24.24 -27.99
CA SER A 629 -22.17 -23.99 -26.54
C SER A 629 -23.59 -23.46 -26.27
N GLU A 630 -24.35 -24.10 -25.40
CA GLU A 630 -25.57 -23.51 -24.86
C GLU A 630 -25.18 -22.44 -23.81
N LYS A 631 -25.39 -21.17 -24.14
CA LYS A 631 -25.05 -19.99 -23.32
C LYS A 631 -25.65 -19.94 -21.90
N ASN A 632 -26.57 -20.83 -21.57
CA ASN A 632 -27.26 -20.84 -20.28
C ASN A 632 -26.51 -21.58 -19.17
N SER A 633 -25.48 -22.37 -19.47
CA SER A 633 -24.72 -23.16 -18.49
C SER A 633 -23.60 -22.35 -17.79
N LEU A 634 -23.12 -21.24 -18.37
CA LEU A 634 -21.97 -20.49 -17.89
C LEU A 634 -22.19 -19.83 -16.51
N LYS A 635 -23.39 -19.34 -16.21
CA LYS A 635 -23.71 -18.76 -14.91
C LYS A 635 -23.77 -19.79 -13.78
N GLU A 636 -24.17 -21.01 -14.07
CA GLU A 636 -24.23 -22.11 -13.09
C GLU A 636 -22.84 -22.74 -12.92
N LEU A 637 -22.02 -22.80 -13.98
CA LEU A 637 -20.63 -23.27 -13.93
C LEU A 637 -19.72 -22.38 -13.08
N SER A 638 -19.87 -21.06 -13.13
CA SER A 638 -19.05 -20.14 -12.31
C SER A 638 -19.28 -20.37 -10.80
N SER A 639 -20.51 -20.72 -10.37
CA SER A 639 -20.81 -21.07 -9.00
C SER A 639 -20.34 -22.50 -8.63
N ALA A 640 -20.36 -23.42 -9.58
CA ALA A 640 -19.88 -24.79 -9.40
C ALA A 640 -18.34 -24.85 -9.32
N TRP A 641 -17.63 -24.00 -10.07
CA TRP A 641 -16.17 -23.89 -10.01
C TRP A 641 -15.66 -23.52 -8.63
N LEU A 642 -16.36 -22.65 -7.91
CA LEU A 642 -16.01 -22.23 -6.55
C LEU A 642 -16.28 -23.32 -5.49
N GLN A 643 -17.07 -24.34 -5.81
CA GLN A 643 -17.47 -25.41 -4.88
C GLN A 643 -16.73 -26.75 -5.10
N ARG A 644 -16.14 -26.98 -6.28
CA ARG A 644 -15.48 -28.25 -6.60
C ARG A 644 -14.06 -28.31 -6.03
N ASP A 645 -13.72 -29.43 -5.40
CA ASP A 645 -12.35 -29.80 -5.05
C ASP A 645 -11.66 -30.36 -6.32
N PHE A 646 -10.76 -29.58 -6.91
CA PHE A 646 -9.93 -30.08 -7.99
C PHE A 646 -8.81 -30.94 -7.42
N GLN A 647 -8.82 -32.21 -7.74
CA GLN A 647 -7.74 -33.15 -7.45
C GLN A 647 -6.75 -33.30 -8.62
N SER A 648 -7.03 -32.70 -9.77
CA SER A 648 -6.25 -32.86 -11.01
C SER A 648 -5.89 -31.51 -11.62
N ASP A 649 -4.63 -31.38 -12.07
CA ASP A 649 -4.15 -30.25 -12.88
C ASP A 649 -4.45 -30.45 -14.39
N VAL A 650 -5.09 -31.54 -14.76
CA VAL A 650 -5.54 -31.81 -16.14
C VAL A 650 -6.99 -31.40 -16.29
N ASP A 651 -7.24 -30.39 -17.12
CA ASP A 651 -8.60 -29.93 -17.41
C ASP A 651 -9.35 -30.88 -18.32
N TYR A 652 -10.55 -31.26 -17.91
CA TYR A 652 -11.54 -31.91 -18.78
C TYR A 652 -12.24 -30.85 -19.61
N VAL A 653 -12.09 -30.97 -20.94
CA VAL A 653 -12.57 -29.95 -21.87
C VAL A 653 -14.01 -30.24 -22.35
N GLY A 654 -14.53 -31.41 -22.09
CA GLY A 654 -15.87 -31.84 -22.51
C GLY A 654 -15.86 -33.08 -23.39
N ARG A 655 -17.04 -33.60 -23.69
CA ARG A 655 -17.29 -34.80 -24.48
C ARG A 655 -17.68 -34.43 -25.91
N TRP A 656 -17.05 -35.05 -26.94
CA TRP A 656 -17.46 -34.92 -28.34
C TRP A 656 -18.43 -36.01 -28.73
N GLU A 657 -19.61 -35.63 -29.23
CA GLU A 657 -20.56 -36.52 -29.85
C GLU A 657 -20.82 -36.08 -31.30
N ASN A 658 -20.59 -36.97 -32.27
CA ASN A 658 -20.82 -36.70 -33.71
C ASN A 658 -20.14 -35.42 -34.24
N GLY A 659 -18.93 -35.08 -33.74
CA GLY A 659 -18.23 -33.86 -34.11
C GLY A 659 -18.62 -32.61 -33.34
N ILE A 660 -19.43 -32.71 -32.28
CA ILE A 660 -19.90 -31.63 -31.44
C ILE A 660 -19.35 -31.81 -30.01
N LEU A 661 -18.77 -30.79 -29.42
CA LEU A 661 -18.39 -30.80 -28.02
C LEU A 661 -19.65 -30.65 -27.17
N VAL A 662 -19.99 -31.68 -26.37
CA VAL A 662 -21.15 -31.68 -25.48
C VAL A 662 -20.65 -31.46 -24.08
N ASN A 663 -21.23 -30.47 -23.38
CA ASN A 663 -20.93 -30.22 -21.96
C ASN A 663 -21.41 -31.40 -21.10
N ALA A 664 -20.63 -31.82 -20.12
CA ALA A 664 -20.89 -33.00 -19.32
C ALA A 664 -22.22 -32.96 -18.52
N ASP A 665 -22.83 -31.78 -18.37
CA ASP A 665 -24.02 -31.54 -17.52
C ASP A 665 -25.36 -31.55 -18.30
N SER A 666 -25.40 -31.87 -19.60
CA SER A 666 -26.68 -31.97 -20.32
C SER A 666 -27.44 -33.25 -19.92
N GLU A 667 -28.39 -33.15 -19.03
CA GLU A 667 -29.40 -34.21 -18.78
C GLU A 667 -30.20 -34.49 -20.08
N GLY A 668 -30.00 -35.63 -20.68
CA GLY A 668 -30.94 -36.09 -21.67
C GLY A 668 -30.41 -36.90 -22.85
N ALA A 669 -29.12 -37.10 -23.03
CA ALA A 669 -28.60 -37.89 -24.14
C ALA A 669 -28.46 -39.39 -23.79
N LYS A 670 -29.53 -40.13 -23.89
CA LYS A 670 -29.41 -41.59 -24.13
C LYS A 670 -28.99 -41.78 -25.58
N GLN A 671 -27.69 -41.95 -25.84
CA GLN A 671 -27.27 -42.48 -27.13
C GLN A 671 -25.97 -43.25 -27.06
N THR A 672 -25.98 -44.41 -27.66
CA THR A 672 -24.93 -45.36 -27.96
C THR A 672 -24.11 -44.84 -29.14
N CYS A 673 -23.43 -43.73 -29.03
CA CYS A 673 -22.52 -43.23 -30.06
C CYS A 673 -21.11 -43.10 -29.49
N ASP A 674 -20.10 -43.40 -30.33
CA ASP A 674 -18.71 -43.16 -29.98
C ASP A 674 -18.49 -41.64 -29.76
N ALA A 675 -18.14 -41.27 -28.52
CA ALA A 675 -17.80 -39.90 -28.17
C ALA A 675 -16.29 -39.72 -28.12
N SER A 676 -15.83 -38.50 -28.09
CA SER A 676 -14.40 -38.19 -27.90
C SER A 676 -14.21 -37.36 -26.65
N LEU A 677 -13.17 -37.68 -25.87
CA LEU A 677 -12.67 -36.91 -24.79
C LEU A 677 -11.42 -36.14 -25.25
N LEU A 678 -11.36 -34.86 -25.00
CA LEU A 678 -10.18 -34.05 -25.25
C LEU A 678 -9.61 -33.63 -23.91
N LEU A 679 -8.37 -34.01 -23.65
CA LEU A 679 -7.65 -33.70 -22.45
C LEU A 679 -6.50 -32.75 -22.76
N TRP A 680 -6.37 -31.72 -21.95
CA TRP A 680 -5.34 -30.70 -22.04
C TRP A 680 -4.34 -30.82 -20.89
N ASN A 681 -3.03 -30.92 -21.19
CA ASN A 681 -1.95 -30.82 -20.23
C ASN A 681 -1.29 -29.44 -20.33
N PRO A 682 -1.57 -28.51 -19.41
CA PRO A 682 -1.01 -27.15 -19.42
C PRO A 682 0.46 -27.10 -18.96
N LYS A 683 1.00 -28.18 -18.43
CA LYS A 683 2.37 -28.19 -17.86
C LYS A 683 3.41 -28.61 -18.90
N GLN A 684 4.64 -28.15 -18.69
CA GLN A 684 5.75 -28.40 -19.59
C GLN A 684 6.14 -29.89 -19.66
N ASN A 685 5.97 -30.61 -18.55
CA ASN A 685 6.39 -32.01 -18.45
C ASN A 685 5.27 -32.97 -18.90
N ARG A 686 5.67 -34.14 -19.40
CA ARG A 686 4.76 -35.27 -19.54
C ARG A 686 4.28 -35.71 -18.17
N ARG A 687 2.99 -36.01 -18.04
CA ARG A 687 2.41 -36.45 -16.78
C ARG A 687 1.27 -37.43 -16.97
N GLY A 688 1.14 -38.38 -16.05
CA GLY A 688 -0.05 -39.18 -15.84
C GLY A 688 -0.72 -38.75 -14.55
N GLU A 689 -2.02 -38.89 -14.47
CA GLU A 689 -2.83 -38.43 -13.35
C GLU A 689 -4.15 -39.17 -13.28
N LEU A 690 -4.67 -39.37 -12.05
CA LEU A 690 -6.01 -39.90 -11.86
C LEU A 690 -7.00 -38.75 -12.00
N ILE A 691 -7.92 -38.84 -12.96
CA ILE A 691 -8.97 -37.85 -13.17
C ILE A 691 -10.35 -38.47 -12.94
N SER A 692 -11.28 -37.64 -12.48
CA SER A 692 -12.70 -37.97 -12.31
C SER A 692 -13.49 -37.41 -13.48
N LEU A 693 -14.29 -38.26 -14.13
CA LEU A 693 -15.09 -37.92 -15.29
C LEU A 693 -16.58 -38.11 -14.97
N PRO A 694 -17.41 -37.07 -15.02
CA PRO A 694 -18.84 -37.20 -14.96
C PRO A 694 -19.37 -37.73 -16.31
N LEU A 695 -19.71 -39.00 -16.37
CA LEU A 695 -20.22 -39.65 -17.57
C LEU A 695 -21.65 -40.20 -17.34
N PRO A 696 -22.66 -39.31 -17.27
CA PRO A 696 -24.02 -39.74 -17.07
C PRO A 696 -24.50 -40.61 -18.25
N GLY A 697 -25.15 -41.72 -17.94
CA GLY A 697 -25.72 -42.63 -18.95
C GLY A 697 -24.80 -43.74 -19.43
N TYR A 698 -23.55 -43.79 -18.96
CA TYR A 698 -22.64 -44.91 -19.18
C TYR A 698 -22.69 -45.87 -17.99
N GLU A 699 -22.62 -47.19 -18.28
CA GLU A 699 -22.53 -48.23 -17.25
C GLU A 699 -21.11 -48.81 -17.17
N ASN A 700 -20.49 -49.02 -18.35
CA ASN A 700 -19.15 -49.57 -18.48
C ASN A 700 -18.34 -48.75 -19.49
N PRO A 701 -18.00 -47.49 -19.20
CA PRO A 701 -17.29 -46.64 -20.15
C PRO A 701 -15.87 -47.16 -20.43
N ILE A 702 -15.53 -47.28 -21.69
CA ILE A 702 -14.20 -47.63 -22.16
C ILE A 702 -13.63 -46.42 -22.90
N VAL A 703 -12.44 -46.03 -22.51
CA VAL A 703 -11.67 -44.95 -23.16
C VAL A 703 -10.49 -45.52 -23.90
N SER A 704 -10.29 -45.10 -25.16
CA SER A 704 -9.16 -45.56 -25.98
C SER A 704 -8.25 -44.40 -26.40
N LEU A 705 -6.94 -44.60 -26.27
CA LEU A 705 -5.89 -43.71 -26.74
C LEU A 705 -4.85 -44.51 -27.52
N GLY A 706 -4.63 -44.17 -28.80
CA GLY A 706 -3.61 -44.79 -29.62
C GLY A 706 -3.77 -46.34 -29.77
N GLY A 707 -5.00 -46.83 -29.66
CA GLY A 707 -5.32 -48.25 -29.75
C GLY A 707 -5.22 -49.03 -28.42
N ILE A 708 -4.90 -48.36 -27.32
CA ILE A 708 -4.94 -48.91 -25.97
C ILE A 708 -6.29 -48.58 -25.35
N GLU A 709 -7.00 -49.56 -24.84
CA GLU A 709 -8.30 -49.41 -24.22
C GLU A 709 -8.16 -49.46 -22.69
N TYR A 710 -8.83 -48.51 -22.02
CA TYR A 710 -8.89 -48.36 -20.56
C TYR A 710 -10.34 -48.48 -20.11
N LEU A 711 -10.61 -49.41 -19.17
CA LEU A 711 -11.91 -49.46 -18.48
C LEU A 711 -11.88 -48.48 -17.32
N LEU A 712 -12.90 -47.63 -17.26
CA LEU A 712 -13.00 -46.64 -16.19
C LEU A 712 -13.58 -47.25 -14.91
N GLN A 713 -13.02 -46.95 -13.79
CA GLN A 713 -13.50 -47.38 -12.47
C GLN A 713 -14.58 -46.41 -11.97
N LYS A 714 -15.71 -46.93 -11.51
CA LYS A 714 -16.77 -46.13 -10.93
C LYS A 714 -16.34 -45.58 -9.57
N GLY A 715 -16.38 -44.26 -9.41
CA GLY A 715 -16.10 -43.56 -8.17
C GLY A 715 -17.27 -43.56 -7.18
N GLU A 716 -17.03 -43.21 -5.95
CA GLU A 716 -18.04 -43.18 -4.86
C GLU A 716 -19.18 -42.22 -5.11
N GLN A 717 -18.93 -41.13 -5.84
CA GLN A 717 -19.90 -40.05 -6.12
C GLN A 717 -20.69 -40.27 -7.41
N GLY A 718 -20.51 -41.45 -8.07
CA GLY A 718 -21.19 -41.79 -9.30
C GLY A 718 -20.47 -41.29 -10.56
N ASP A 719 -19.34 -40.69 -10.44
CA ASP A 719 -18.37 -40.36 -11.46
C ASP A 719 -17.54 -41.61 -11.86
N TYR A 720 -16.68 -41.45 -12.89
CA TYR A 720 -15.78 -42.49 -13.35
C TYR A 720 -14.34 -42.00 -13.25
N LEU A 721 -13.46 -42.84 -12.73
CA LEU A 721 -12.04 -42.54 -12.54
C LEU A 721 -11.25 -43.11 -13.74
N LEU A 722 -10.42 -42.26 -14.33
CA LEU A 722 -9.46 -42.63 -15.40
C LEU A 722 -8.04 -42.36 -14.87
N ASP A 723 -7.25 -43.44 -14.79
CA ASP A 723 -5.80 -43.32 -14.60
C ASP A 723 -5.17 -42.96 -15.94
N LEU A 724 -4.81 -41.70 -16.07
CA LEU A 724 -4.28 -41.17 -17.33
C LEU A 724 -2.90 -41.70 -17.63
N PRO A 725 -2.69 -42.20 -18.86
CA PRO A 725 -1.33 -42.39 -19.34
C PRO A 725 -0.58 -41.05 -19.41
N SER A 726 0.74 -41.12 -19.50
CA SER A 726 1.58 -39.92 -19.62
C SER A 726 1.18 -39.06 -20.83
N LEU A 727 0.55 -37.91 -20.57
CA LEU A 727 0.19 -36.93 -21.60
C LEU A 727 1.41 -36.08 -22.00
N PRO A 728 1.51 -35.65 -23.28
CA PRO A 728 2.58 -34.74 -23.69
C PRO A 728 2.49 -33.42 -22.93
N GLY A 729 3.63 -32.82 -22.65
CA GLY A 729 3.69 -31.47 -22.05
C GLY A 729 3.18 -30.42 -23.02
N PHE A 730 2.43 -29.42 -22.54
CA PHE A 730 1.77 -28.38 -23.35
C PHE A 730 1.01 -28.95 -24.54
N GLY A 731 0.20 -29.97 -24.33
CA GLY A 731 -0.45 -30.68 -25.44
C GLY A 731 -1.83 -31.21 -25.12
N PHE A 732 -2.54 -31.48 -26.20
CA PHE A 732 -3.84 -32.16 -26.18
C PHE A 732 -3.68 -33.64 -26.49
N SER A 733 -4.54 -34.45 -25.86
CA SER A 733 -4.72 -35.85 -26.23
C SER A 733 -6.20 -36.16 -26.42
N LYS A 734 -6.52 -36.73 -27.56
CA LYS A 734 -7.89 -37.12 -27.90
C LYS A 734 -8.08 -38.60 -27.60
N PHE A 735 -9.04 -38.89 -26.77
CA PHE A 735 -9.49 -40.25 -26.46
C PHE A 735 -10.83 -40.50 -27.12
N THR A 736 -11.08 -41.72 -27.57
CA THR A 736 -12.42 -42.13 -27.91
C THR A 736 -13.09 -42.78 -26.70
N LEU A 737 -14.35 -42.47 -26.50
CA LEU A 737 -15.19 -42.98 -25.40
C LEU A 737 -16.33 -43.80 -25.98
N LYS A 738 -16.52 -45.02 -25.48
CA LYS A 738 -17.64 -45.90 -25.88
C LYS A 738 -18.22 -46.62 -24.67
N GLU A 739 -19.46 -47.11 -24.82
CA GLU A 739 -20.01 -48.07 -23.88
C GLU A 739 -19.47 -49.46 -24.18
N GLY A 740 -18.90 -50.12 -23.16
CA GLY A 740 -18.29 -51.43 -23.29
C GLY A 740 -19.32 -52.54 -23.20
N THR A 741 -19.26 -53.51 -24.11
CA THR A 741 -19.99 -54.78 -24.01
C THR A 741 -19.36 -55.66 -22.92
N SER A 742 -20.14 -56.57 -22.32
CA SER A 742 -19.66 -57.49 -21.29
C SER A 742 -18.40 -58.28 -21.72
N GLN A 743 -18.29 -58.62 -23.01
CA GLN A 743 -17.12 -59.32 -23.54
C GLN A 743 -15.87 -58.42 -23.63
N GLU A 744 -16.02 -57.16 -24.00
CA GLU A 744 -14.93 -56.18 -24.04
C GLU A 744 -14.41 -55.89 -22.66
N VAL A 745 -15.32 -55.69 -21.69
CA VAL A 745 -14.98 -55.46 -20.27
C VAL A 745 -14.16 -56.64 -19.70
N GLU A 746 -14.61 -57.88 -19.92
CA GLU A 746 -13.85 -59.06 -19.48
C GLU A 746 -12.46 -59.16 -20.15
N LYS A 747 -12.38 -58.83 -21.43
CA LYS A 747 -11.10 -58.85 -22.14
C LYS A 747 -10.11 -57.78 -21.63
N ILE A 748 -10.59 -56.57 -21.32
CA ILE A 748 -9.76 -55.50 -20.78
C ILE A 748 -9.31 -55.86 -19.36
N LYS A 749 -10.20 -56.36 -18.49
CA LYS A 749 -9.85 -56.81 -17.15
C LYS A 749 -8.75 -57.87 -17.14
N LYS A 750 -8.86 -58.87 -18.02
CA LYS A 750 -7.81 -59.88 -18.17
C LYS A 750 -6.46 -59.28 -18.62
N ASN A 751 -6.47 -58.27 -19.51
CA ASN A 751 -5.26 -57.64 -19.99
C ASN A 751 -4.63 -56.71 -18.96
N GLN A 752 -5.41 -56.15 -18.02
CA GLN A 752 -4.95 -55.26 -16.96
C GLN A 752 -4.57 -56.01 -15.67
N GLY A 753 -4.70 -57.32 -15.59
CA GLY A 753 -4.28 -58.15 -14.45
C GLY A 753 -5.27 -58.18 -13.29
N GLU A 754 -6.51 -57.77 -13.52
CA GLU A 754 -7.61 -57.95 -12.57
C GLU A 754 -8.28 -59.30 -12.79
N GLU A 755 -8.09 -60.26 -11.85
CA GLU A 755 -8.87 -61.51 -11.79
C GLU A 755 -10.25 -61.31 -11.16
#